data_b287985ea2e1141d8cc0e338996f10de
#
_entry.id   b287985ea2e1141d8cc0e338996f10de
#
_cell.length_a   1.000
_cell.length_b   1.000
_cell.length_c   1.000
_cell.angle_alpha   90.00
_cell.angle_beta   90.00
_cell.angle_gamma   90.00
#
_symmetry.space_group_name_H-M   'P 1'
#
loop_
_entity.id
_entity.type
_entity.pdbx_description
1 polymer ?
#
loop_
_entity_poly.entity_id
_entity_poly.type
_entity_poly.pdbx_seq_one_letter_code
_entity_poly.pdbx_strand_id
1 'polypeptide(L)'
;MNLKNFSSIVLLAFFCTQIFQLSVHGIDASSKLYIVYLGERKHSDPEVVTASHHEKLTPLFGSKEEAVSSIVYSYKHGFSGFAAMLNESQVHILSDMPDVISVIPNRKFAAHTTRSWDFLGLDYSSNSNSLLQKGKYGEDIIIGVIDSGNLVSNTSFHGLAAGSTRGGAPRARLAIYKACWGSGVWCSGAALLAAVDDAINDGVDIISMSIGGSDEFPGTLHAVAKGIPVVFSAGNEGPAPQSVKNNVPWVITVAASTIDRTFPTIITLGNSQRLAGQSIYYEIQHSNTNDFTTLVDGSSCDSTTLTEQNITGKIVLCYNPTAIPGVLPRYNFGYAAQNVLDAGGRGIIYAQYTTNILYPCRGGGPCALVDFDIANKINSYIYSTSNPLVKISPAYNIEGKQVLAPRVAAFSSRGPNPRFPGILKPDIAASGVSILAAVNGGYQFMSGTSMACPHVTGIVALLKSLHPDWSPASIKSAIMTTASDTDSYGVQIEAEGTPRKIADPFDYGGGHIDPNKAADPGLVYDIDPNDYTKFFNCTLGPSDDCDSYVGQLYQLNVPSITVPDVKDIVSVWRTVTNVGPINSTYKSFVQPPAGVSVFVEPDLLSFDNNNKVKTFKVTFVANRKVQGDYTFGSLTWSDSSNHSVRIPLAIRIVIQDYYADTA
;
A
#
# COMPACT_ATOMS: atom_id res chain seq x y z
N MET A 1 -41.32 43.85 -18.63
CA MET A 1 -40.29 42.84 -18.87
C MET A 1 -40.83 41.87 -19.89
N ASN A 2 -40.21 41.77 -21.07
CA ASN A 2 -40.84 41.22 -22.30
C ASN A 2 -40.89 39.69 -22.33
N LEU A 3 -42.09 39.14 -22.50
CA LEU A 3 -42.40 37.71 -22.69
C LEU A 3 -41.69 37.05 -23.90
N LYS A 4 -41.09 37.82 -24.80
CA LYS A 4 -40.33 37.28 -25.97
C LYS A 4 -38.98 36.68 -25.60
N ASN A 5 -38.35 37.06 -24.48
CA ASN A 5 -37.04 36.49 -24.09
C ASN A 5 -37.18 35.15 -23.32
N PHE A 6 -38.38 34.84 -22.79
CA PHE A 6 -38.59 33.57 -22.09
C PHE A 6 -38.76 32.40 -23.09
N SER A 7 -39.33 32.66 -24.24
CA SER A 7 -39.53 31.63 -25.29
C SER A 7 -38.22 31.20 -25.94
N SER A 8 -37.25 32.13 -26.09
CA SER A 8 -35.96 31.83 -26.70
C SER A 8 -35.03 31.02 -25.75
N ILE A 9 -35.10 31.24 -24.44
CA ILE A 9 -34.33 30.46 -23.44
C ILE A 9 -34.88 29.04 -23.30
N VAL A 10 -36.19 28.86 -23.35
CA VAL A 10 -36.83 27.54 -23.32
C VAL A 10 -36.52 26.73 -24.59
N LEU A 11 -36.51 27.40 -25.77
CA LEU A 11 -36.12 26.74 -27.02
C LEU A 11 -34.64 26.36 -27.05
N LEU A 12 -33.74 27.19 -26.50
CA LEU A 12 -32.30 26.86 -26.41
C LEU A 12 -32.05 25.70 -25.43
N ALA A 13 -32.75 25.67 -24.28
CA ALA A 13 -32.68 24.56 -23.35
C ALA A 13 -33.22 23.25 -23.93
N PHE A 14 -34.31 23.31 -24.73
CA PHE A 14 -34.84 22.14 -25.41
C PHE A 14 -33.95 21.65 -26.56
N PHE A 15 -33.26 22.55 -27.25
CA PHE A 15 -32.30 22.20 -28.30
C PHE A 15 -30.99 21.62 -27.70
N CYS A 16 -30.52 22.13 -26.56
CA CYS A 16 -29.39 21.54 -25.83
C CYS A 16 -29.70 20.15 -25.27
N THR A 17 -30.91 19.91 -24.76
CA THR A 17 -31.33 18.58 -24.31
C THR A 17 -31.50 17.59 -25.44
N GLN A 18 -31.97 18.05 -26.62
CA GLN A 18 -32.08 17.20 -27.83
C GLN A 18 -30.70 16.88 -28.42
N ILE A 19 -29.75 17.82 -28.41
CA ILE A 19 -28.38 17.55 -28.89
C ILE A 19 -27.67 16.60 -27.91
N PHE A 20 -27.93 16.68 -26.60
CA PHE A 20 -27.39 15.72 -25.62
C PHE A 20 -28.02 14.32 -25.73
N GLN A 21 -29.28 14.21 -26.20
CA GLN A 21 -29.93 12.92 -26.45
C GLN A 21 -29.59 12.30 -27.81
N LEU A 22 -29.10 13.09 -28.77
CA LEU A 22 -28.67 12.58 -30.09
C LEU A 22 -27.25 12.07 -30.14
N SER A 23 -26.44 12.27 -29.05
CA SER A 23 -25.06 11.75 -28.93
C SER A 23 -24.95 10.40 -28.21
N VAL A 24 -26.06 9.78 -27.83
CA VAL A 24 -26.10 8.48 -27.13
C VAL A 24 -26.90 7.46 -27.96
N HIS A 25 -26.61 7.37 -29.24
CA HIS A 25 -27.14 6.29 -30.08
C HIS A 25 -26.01 5.34 -30.42
N GLY A 26 -26.00 4.16 -29.79
CA GLY A 26 -25.24 3.02 -30.27
C GLY A 26 -24.46 2.17 -29.25
N ILE A 27 -24.46 2.49 -27.95
CA ILE A 27 -23.84 1.58 -26.99
C ILE A 27 -24.94 0.64 -26.46
N ASP A 28 -24.81 -0.65 -26.83
CA ASP A 28 -25.66 -1.72 -26.30
C ASP A 28 -25.66 -1.66 -24.74
N ALA A 29 -26.82 -1.71 -24.12
CA ALA A 29 -26.97 -1.64 -22.66
C ALA A 29 -26.25 -2.79 -21.92
N SER A 30 -25.76 -3.81 -22.63
CA SER A 30 -24.95 -4.91 -22.13
C SER A 30 -23.42 -4.65 -22.17
N SER A 31 -22.97 -3.57 -22.81
CA SER A 31 -21.54 -3.27 -22.97
C SER A 31 -20.91 -2.75 -21.66
N LYS A 32 -19.74 -3.29 -21.34
CA LYS A 32 -18.91 -2.90 -20.17
C LYS A 32 -17.55 -2.41 -20.66
N LEU A 33 -16.86 -1.63 -19.83
CA LEU A 33 -15.49 -1.19 -20.15
C LEU A 33 -14.50 -2.32 -19.94
N TYR A 34 -13.75 -2.66 -20.98
CA TYR A 34 -12.65 -3.63 -20.96
C TYR A 34 -11.35 -2.98 -21.44
N ILE A 35 -10.24 -3.51 -20.94
CA ILE A 35 -8.88 -3.19 -21.36
C ILE A 35 -8.37 -4.33 -22.22
N VAL A 36 -7.96 -4.03 -23.44
CA VAL A 36 -7.34 -4.98 -24.38
C VAL A 36 -5.85 -4.67 -24.44
N TYR A 37 -5.02 -5.58 -23.95
CA TYR A 37 -3.57 -5.43 -23.92
C TYR A 37 -2.93 -6.20 -25.07
N LEU A 38 -2.07 -5.51 -25.85
CA LEU A 38 -1.43 -6.03 -27.06
C LEU A 38 0.10 -6.17 -26.92
N GLY A 39 0.67 -5.78 -25.76
CA GLY A 39 2.11 -5.88 -25.49
C GLY A 39 2.92 -4.70 -26.04
N GLU A 40 4.12 -5.00 -26.55
CA GLU A 40 5.04 -4.00 -27.10
C GLU A 40 4.46 -3.29 -28.34
N ARG A 41 4.80 -2.01 -28.50
CA ARG A 41 4.45 -1.24 -29.71
C ARG A 41 5.18 -1.79 -30.93
N LYS A 42 4.44 -2.06 -31.99
CA LYS A 42 5.03 -2.45 -33.29
C LYS A 42 5.49 -1.25 -34.13
N HIS A 43 5.06 -0.04 -33.77
CA HIS A 43 5.38 1.21 -34.48
C HIS A 43 5.80 2.30 -33.49
N SER A 44 6.73 3.15 -33.89
CA SER A 44 7.19 4.29 -33.04
C SER A 44 6.22 5.47 -33.05
N ASP A 45 5.45 5.63 -34.15
CA ASP A 45 4.47 6.72 -34.31
C ASP A 45 3.17 6.38 -33.55
N PRO A 46 2.77 7.18 -32.57
CA PRO A 46 1.54 6.97 -31.78
C PRO A 46 0.26 6.97 -32.62
N GLU A 47 0.20 7.74 -33.72
CA GLU A 47 -0.99 7.78 -34.58
C GLU A 47 -1.15 6.48 -35.36
N VAL A 48 -0.05 5.87 -35.79
CA VAL A 48 -0.06 4.55 -36.45
C VAL A 48 -0.48 3.46 -35.47
N VAL A 49 -0.03 3.54 -34.21
CA VAL A 49 -0.49 2.62 -33.15
C VAL A 49 -1.99 2.77 -32.92
N THR A 50 -2.51 4.00 -32.81
CA THR A 50 -3.95 4.26 -32.65
C THR A 50 -4.75 3.74 -33.85
N ALA A 51 -4.29 3.95 -35.06
CA ALA A 51 -4.95 3.44 -36.26
C ALA A 51 -5.05 1.90 -36.25
N SER A 52 -4.01 1.21 -35.78
CA SER A 52 -4.01 -0.27 -35.65
C SER A 52 -5.04 -0.76 -34.66
N HIS A 53 -5.30 -0.02 -33.59
CA HIS A 53 -6.37 -0.34 -32.62
C HIS A 53 -7.77 -0.20 -33.26
N HIS A 54 -7.98 0.86 -34.06
CA HIS A 54 -9.23 1.05 -34.80
C HIS A 54 -9.48 -0.08 -35.80
N GLU A 55 -8.44 -0.48 -36.55
CA GLU A 55 -8.53 -1.56 -37.55
C GLU A 55 -8.90 -2.90 -36.86
N LYS A 56 -8.33 -3.17 -35.68
CA LYS A 56 -8.60 -4.38 -34.90
C LYS A 56 -10.05 -4.46 -34.41
N LEU A 57 -10.65 -3.36 -34.00
CA LEU A 57 -12.02 -3.31 -33.54
C LEU A 57 -13.06 -3.26 -34.68
N THR A 58 -12.72 -2.70 -35.81
CA THR A 58 -13.67 -2.52 -36.95
C THR A 58 -14.44 -3.80 -37.31
N PRO A 59 -13.85 -5.01 -37.34
CA PRO A 59 -14.58 -6.23 -37.67
C PRO A 59 -15.62 -6.66 -36.61
N LEU A 60 -15.57 -6.11 -35.41
CA LEU A 60 -16.46 -6.46 -34.28
C LEU A 60 -17.65 -5.54 -34.15
N PHE A 61 -17.70 -4.48 -34.95
CA PHE A 61 -18.75 -3.47 -34.95
C PHE A 61 -19.39 -3.35 -36.33
N GLY A 62 -20.58 -2.82 -36.39
CA GLY A 62 -21.32 -2.65 -37.64
C GLY A 62 -20.69 -1.61 -38.60
N SER A 63 -19.90 -0.69 -38.06
CA SER A 63 -19.19 0.33 -38.81
C SER A 63 -17.85 0.71 -38.17
N LYS A 64 -16.98 1.38 -38.95
CA LYS A 64 -15.72 1.92 -38.44
C LYS A 64 -15.98 3.03 -37.40
N GLU A 65 -17.01 3.83 -37.60
CA GLU A 65 -17.40 4.92 -36.72
C GLU A 65 -17.83 4.37 -35.34
N GLU A 66 -18.60 3.29 -35.31
CA GLU A 66 -18.96 2.60 -34.06
C GLU A 66 -17.75 2.01 -33.35
N ALA A 67 -16.84 1.36 -34.08
CA ALA A 67 -15.62 0.83 -33.52
C ALA A 67 -14.76 1.93 -32.86
N VAL A 68 -14.58 3.06 -33.55
CA VAL A 68 -13.84 4.21 -33.02
C VAL A 68 -14.53 4.81 -31.80
N SER A 69 -15.86 4.95 -31.84
CA SER A 69 -16.64 5.50 -30.72
C SER A 69 -16.68 4.59 -29.48
N SER A 70 -16.42 3.29 -29.65
CA SER A 70 -16.31 2.34 -28.53
C SER A 70 -15.00 2.48 -27.76
N ILE A 71 -13.95 3.02 -28.38
CA ILE A 71 -12.66 3.23 -27.72
C ILE A 71 -12.74 4.42 -26.76
N VAL A 72 -12.43 4.16 -25.51
CA VAL A 72 -12.34 5.18 -24.45
C VAL A 72 -10.92 5.76 -24.39
N TYR A 73 -9.89 4.92 -24.62
CA TYR A 73 -8.50 5.32 -24.64
C TYR A 73 -7.65 4.34 -25.46
N SER A 74 -6.64 4.84 -26.23
CA SER A 74 -5.63 4.04 -26.92
C SER A 74 -4.28 4.18 -26.20
N TYR A 75 -3.77 3.10 -25.64
CA TYR A 75 -2.41 3.05 -25.05
C TYR A 75 -1.40 2.98 -26.17
N LYS A 76 -0.64 4.04 -26.40
CA LYS A 76 0.15 4.24 -27.61
C LYS A 76 1.58 4.75 -27.38
N HIS A 77 1.95 5.00 -26.13
CA HIS A 77 3.24 5.59 -25.76
C HIS A 77 4.20 4.57 -25.17
N GLY A 78 3.90 3.98 -24.03
CA GLY A 78 4.72 2.99 -23.33
C GLY A 78 4.56 1.57 -23.88
N PHE A 79 3.36 1.22 -24.33
CA PHE A 79 2.95 -0.10 -24.82
C PHE A 79 1.81 0.02 -25.82
N SER A 80 1.31 -1.10 -26.36
CA SER A 80 0.16 -1.14 -27.29
C SER A 80 -1.04 -1.80 -26.63
N GLY A 81 -2.21 -1.20 -26.81
CA GLY A 81 -3.50 -1.69 -26.32
C GLY A 81 -4.56 -0.60 -26.33
N PHE A 82 -5.76 -0.91 -25.87
CA PHE A 82 -6.84 0.08 -25.80
C PHE A 82 -7.86 -0.28 -24.72
N ALA A 83 -8.57 0.73 -24.21
CA ALA A 83 -9.76 0.56 -23.41
C ALA A 83 -10.99 0.84 -24.26
N ALA A 84 -11.96 -0.08 -24.29
CA ALA A 84 -13.17 0.05 -25.12
C ALA A 84 -14.41 -0.49 -24.41
N MET A 85 -15.57 0.06 -24.78
CA MET A 85 -16.89 -0.45 -24.38
C MET A 85 -17.22 -1.68 -25.24
N LEU A 86 -17.24 -2.87 -24.63
CA LEU A 86 -17.41 -4.16 -25.31
C LEU A 86 -18.48 -5.00 -24.63
N ASN A 87 -19.22 -5.80 -25.39
CA ASN A 87 -20.07 -6.85 -24.87
C ASN A 87 -19.31 -8.19 -24.76
N GLU A 88 -19.90 -9.18 -24.10
CA GLU A 88 -19.25 -10.46 -23.81
C GLU A 88 -18.84 -11.24 -25.08
N SER A 89 -19.60 -11.16 -26.17
CA SER A 89 -19.24 -11.82 -27.44
C SER A 89 -18.03 -11.16 -28.10
N GLN A 90 -17.94 -9.84 -28.06
CA GLN A 90 -16.77 -9.10 -28.58
C GLN A 90 -15.52 -9.37 -27.76
N VAL A 91 -15.66 -9.51 -26.43
CA VAL A 91 -14.56 -9.91 -25.52
C VAL A 91 -14.04 -11.29 -25.89
N HIS A 92 -14.92 -12.28 -26.12
CA HIS A 92 -14.52 -13.60 -26.56
C HIS A 92 -13.73 -13.59 -27.87
N ILE A 93 -14.25 -12.89 -28.89
CA ILE A 93 -13.58 -12.81 -30.18
C ILE A 93 -12.19 -12.15 -30.07
N LEU A 94 -12.07 -11.09 -29.26
CA LEU A 94 -10.79 -10.41 -29.02
C LEU A 94 -9.80 -11.31 -28.28
N SER A 95 -10.28 -12.08 -27.29
CA SER A 95 -9.43 -12.99 -26.51
C SER A 95 -8.84 -14.13 -27.37
N ASP A 96 -9.52 -14.51 -28.45
CA ASP A 96 -9.09 -15.55 -29.37
C ASP A 96 -8.15 -15.05 -30.47
N MET A 97 -7.89 -13.73 -30.54
CA MET A 97 -6.98 -13.16 -31.55
C MET A 97 -5.50 -13.39 -31.16
N PRO A 98 -4.66 -13.87 -32.07
CA PRO A 98 -3.27 -14.28 -31.75
C PRO A 98 -2.33 -13.15 -31.33
N ASP A 99 -2.70 -11.90 -31.57
CA ASP A 99 -1.94 -10.70 -31.19
C ASP A 99 -2.60 -9.93 -30.03
N VAL A 100 -3.60 -10.50 -29.37
CA VAL A 100 -4.19 -10.02 -28.12
C VAL A 100 -3.62 -10.84 -26.97
N ILE A 101 -2.86 -10.20 -26.10
CA ILE A 101 -2.24 -10.89 -24.93
C ILE A 101 -3.25 -11.10 -23.84
N SER A 102 -4.11 -10.11 -23.57
CA SER A 102 -5.18 -10.25 -22.57
C SER A 102 -6.32 -9.26 -22.77
N VAL A 103 -7.52 -9.65 -22.33
CA VAL A 103 -8.70 -8.79 -22.25
C VAL A 103 -9.15 -8.76 -20.79
N ILE A 104 -9.07 -7.60 -20.13
CA ILE A 104 -9.26 -7.44 -18.69
C ILE A 104 -10.47 -6.54 -18.42
N PRO A 105 -11.44 -6.94 -17.57
CA PRO A 105 -12.54 -6.08 -17.18
C PRO A 105 -12.03 -4.90 -16.32
N ASN A 106 -12.58 -3.70 -16.54
CA ASN A 106 -12.20 -2.50 -15.80
C ASN A 106 -12.63 -2.53 -14.31
N ARG A 107 -11.78 -2.09 -13.36
CA ARG A 107 -11.99 -2.10 -11.89
C ARG A 107 -11.66 -0.75 -11.20
N LYS A 108 -11.91 -0.57 -9.87
CA LYS A 108 -11.88 0.75 -9.15
C LYS A 108 -10.98 0.81 -7.89
N PHE A 109 -10.41 1.98 -7.48
CA PHE A 109 -9.31 2.19 -6.49
C PHE A 109 -9.33 3.54 -5.70
N ALA A 110 -8.46 3.80 -4.62
CA ALA A 110 -8.43 5.00 -3.73
C ALA A 110 -7.06 5.43 -3.13
N ALA A 111 -6.88 6.68 -2.64
CA ALA A 111 -5.58 7.38 -2.43
C ALA A 111 -5.34 8.29 -1.18
N HIS A 112 -4.05 8.87 -0.86
CA HIS A 112 -3.66 9.70 0.33
C HIS A 112 -2.24 10.04 0.79
N THR A 113 -1.83 10.89 1.82
CA THR A 113 -0.56 10.98 2.61
C THR A 113 -0.38 12.08 3.65
N THR A 114 0.54 12.20 4.64
CA THR A 114 1.97 12.43 4.94
C THR A 114 2.39 12.56 6.41
N ARG A 115 3.68 12.74 6.77
CA ARG A 115 4.63 13.12 7.82
C ARG A 115 5.29 11.98 8.62
N SER A 116 6.59 11.68 8.38
CA SER A 116 7.38 10.77 9.23
C SER A 116 8.85 10.69 8.81
N TRP A 117 9.33 11.72 8.13
CA TRP A 117 10.69 11.74 7.60
C TRP A 117 11.74 11.80 8.70
N ASP A 118 11.43 12.46 9.83
CA ASP A 118 12.32 12.53 10.97
C ASP A 118 12.43 11.17 11.68
N PHE A 119 11.32 10.42 11.77
CA PHE A 119 11.31 9.04 12.25
C PHE A 119 12.16 8.11 11.37
N LEU A 120 12.22 8.37 10.06
CA LEU A 120 13.06 7.65 9.10
C LEU A 120 14.51 8.13 9.06
N GLY A 121 14.93 9.04 9.95
CA GLY A 121 16.28 9.59 10.00
C GLY A 121 16.66 10.47 8.82
N LEU A 122 15.66 11.08 8.16
CA LEU A 122 15.82 11.99 7.02
C LEU A 122 15.55 13.46 7.43
N ASP A 123 15.89 13.89 8.64
CA ASP A 123 15.75 15.28 9.07
C ASP A 123 16.80 16.21 8.44
N TYR A 124 16.52 17.52 8.42
CA TYR A 124 17.45 18.54 7.88
C TYR A 124 18.66 18.80 8.77
N SER A 125 18.58 18.47 10.04
CA SER A 125 19.64 18.69 11.04
C SER A 125 20.60 17.52 11.15
N SER A 126 20.27 16.37 10.57
CA SER A 126 21.12 15.21 10.55
C SER A 126 22.41 15.47 9.76
N ASN A 127 23.46 14.80 10.16
CA ASN A 127 24.81 14.92 9.60
C ASN A 127 24.83 14.89 8.06
N SER A 128 25.85 15.52 7.45
CA SER A 128 26.11 15.56 6.00
C SER A 128 26.13 14.19 5.28
N ASN A 129 25.94 13.12 6.01
CA ASN A 129 25.92 11.74 5.55
C ASN A 129 24.51 11.12 5.37
N SER A 130 23.41 11.84 5.63
CA SER A 130 22.06 11.32 5.42
C SER A 130 21.75 11.14 3.93
N LEU A 131 20.92 10.16 3.59
CA LEU A 131 20.44 9.96 2.21
C LEU A 131 19.78 11.23 1.65
N LEU A 132 19.09 12.01 2.49
CA LEU A 132 18.43 13.27 2.09
C LEU A 132 19.44 14.23 1.44
N GLN A 133 20.62 14.40 2.03
CA GLN A 133 21.66 15.30 1.52
C GLN A 133 22.44 14.67 0.36
N LYS A 134 22.85 13.39 0.49
CA LYS A 134 23.54 12.64 -0.57
C LYS A 134 22.73 12.58 -1.86
N GLY A 135 21.42 12.37 -1.76
CA GLY A 135 20.46 12.37 -2.87
C GLY A 135 20.00 13.79 -3.28
N LYS A 136 20.75 14.84 -2.90
CA LYS A 136 20.49 16.24 -3.28
C LYS A 136 19.03 16.68 -3.10
N TYR A 137 18.36 16.14 -2.08
CA TYR A 137 16.93 16.38 -1.80
C TYR A 137 15.99 15.90 -2.92
N GLY A 138 16.43 15.02 -3.81
CA GLY A 138 15.68 14.57 -4.99
C GLY A 138 15.73 15.55 -6.16
N GLU A 139 16.74 16.41 -6.24
CA GLU A 139 16.93 17.35 -7.35
C GLU A 139 16.99 16.59 -8.67
N ASP A 140 16.39 17.17 -9.70
CA ASP A 140 16.24 16.63 -11.08
C ASP A 140 15.37 15.37 -11.23
N ILE A 141 14.77 14.86 -10.16
CA ILE A 141 13.84 13.73 -10.22
C ILE A 141 12.41 14.21 -10.47
N ILE A 142 11.69 13.55 -11.37
CA ILE A 142 10.27 13.75 -11.64
C ILE A 142 9.50 12.52 -11.14
N ILE A 143 8.60 12.74 -10.18
CA ILE A 143 7.74 11.68 -9.64
C ILE A 143 6.37 11.79 -10.29
N GLY A 144 5.96 10.81 -11.07
CA GLY A 144 4.60 10.64 -11.55
C GLY A 144 3.70 10.13 -10.42
N VAL A 145 2.78 10.97 -9.93
CA VAL A 145 1.82 10.60 -8.88
C VAL A 145 0.47 10.33 -9.53
N ILE A 146 0.05 9.08 -9.51
CA ILE A 146 -1.24 8.66 -10.06
C ILE A 146 -2.21 8.51 -8.90
N ASP A 147 -3.10 9.52 -8.75
CA ASP A 147 -3.95 9.67 -7.57
C ASP A 147 -5.11 10.66 -7.80
N SER A 148 -5.80 11.11 -6.73
CA SER A 148 -6.87 12.12 -6.78
C SER A 148 -6.39 13.59 -6.91
N GLY A 149 -5.11 13.87 -6.69
CA GLY A 149 -4.40 15.13 -6.94
C GLY A 149 -4.94 16.40 -6.25
N ASN A 150 -4.38 16.77 -5.07
CA ASN A 150 -4.62 18.04 -4.37
C ASN A 150 -3.33 18.60 -3.75
N LEU A 151 -3.18 19.93 -3.69
CA LEU A 151 -2.02 20.65 -3.13
C LEU A 151 -2.43 21.58 -1.97
N VAL A 152 -1.66 21.65 -0.83
CA VAL A 152 -2.00 22.47 0.35
C VAL A 152 -0.77 23.07 1.05
N SER A 153 -0.93 24.27 1.68
CA SER A 153 0.09 25.00 2.45
C SER A 153 -0.36 25.36 3.88
N ASN A 154 0.58 25.32 4.88
CA ASN A 154 0.51 25.60 6.33
C ASN A 154 -0.02 24.49 7.26
N THR A 155 0.76 24.19 8.34
CA THR A 155 0.71 22.90 9.05
C THR A 155 0.35 22.95 10.53
N SER A 156 -0.84 22.51 10.90
CA SER A 156 -1.13 21.80 12.16
C SER A 156 -2.57 21.25 12.15
N PHE A 157 -2.85 20.17 12.88
CA PHE A 157 -4.22 19.76 13.16
C PHE A 157 -4.66 20.34 14.52
N HIS A 158 -5.23 21.54 14.50
CA HIS A 158 -5.73 22.20 15.71
C HIS A 158 -4.75 22.21 16.91
N GLY A 159 -3.48 22.44 16.63
CA GLY A 159 -2.40 22.44 17.62
C GLY A 159 -1.75 21.08 17.91
N LEU A 160 -2.36 19.97 17.49
CA LEU A 160 -1.73 18.66 17.55
C LEU A 160 -0.77 18.47 16.38
N ALA A 161 0.33 17.75 16.63
CA ALA A 161 1.40 17.51 15.65
C ALA A 161 1.89 18.77 14.95
N ALA A 162 2.00 19.88 15.70
CA ALA A 162 2.54 21.15 15.19
C ALA A 162 4.00 20.96 14.76
N GLY A 163 4.35 21.40 13.57
CA GLY A 163 5.69 21.29 13.03
C GLY A 163 5.80 21.72 11.57
N SER A 164 6.99 21.58 11.01
CA SER A 164 7.25 21.82 9.59
C SER A 164 6.91 20.57 8.77
N THR A 165 6.09 20.72 7.75
CA THR A 165 5.76 19.64 6.81
C THR A 165 6.60 19.77 5.56
N ARG A 166 7.16 18.66 5.11
CA ARG A 166 7.89 18.59 3.84
C ARG A 166 7.65 17.24 3.16
N GLY A 167 7.92 17.17 1.86
CA GLY A 167 8.01 15.90 1.15
C GLY A 167 9.31 15.14 1.48
N GLY A 168 9.35 13.84 1.18
CA GLY A 168 10.52 13.00 1.37
C GLY A 168 11.69 13.37 0.47
N ALA A 169 11.39 13.79 -0.75
CA ALA A 169 12.33 14.34 -1.73
C ALA A 169 11.92 15.78 -2.05
N PRO A 170 12.30 16.78 -1.21
CA PRO A 170 11.71 18.13 -1.25
C PRO A 170 12.01 18.93 -2.52
N ARG A 171 13.04 18.54 -3.28
CA ARG A 171 13.41 19.17 -4.56
C ARG A 171 12.95 18.40 -5.78
N ALA A 172 12.35 17.21 -5.61
CA ALA A 172 11.75 16.48 -6.70
C ALA A 172 10.55 17.23 -7.27
N ARG A 173 10.37 17.16 -8.57
CA ARG A 173 9.20 17.69 -9.27
C ARG A 173 8.09 16.65 -9.27
N LEU A 174 6.84 17.09 -9.25
CA LEU A 174 5.68 16.21 -9.28
C LEU A 174 4.95 16.37 -10.62
N ALA A 175 4.73 15.28 -11.31
CA ALA A 175 3.79 15.16 -12.41
C ALA A 175 2.53 14.47 -11.88
N ILE A 176 1.39 15.15 -11.88
CA ILE A 176 0.16 14.66 -11.25
C ILE A 176 -0.79 14.14 -12.33
N TYR A 177 -1.08 12.85 -12.28
CA TYR A 177 -2.04 12.19 -13.17
C TYR A 177 -3.31 11.88 -12.39
N LYS A 178 -4.36 12.67 -12.62
CA LYS A 178 -5.65 12.47 -11.95
C LYS A 178 -6.42 11.33 -12.61
N ALA A 179 -6.38 10.16 -11.99
CA ALA A 179 -7.03 8.95 -12.47
C ALA A 179 -8.25 8.52 -11.64
N CYS A 180 -8.59 9.26 -10.56
CA CYS A 180 -9.64 8.91 -9.62
C CYS A 180 -10.65 10.05 -9.48
N TRP A 181 -11.96 9.72 -9.52
CA TRP A 181 -13.05 10.68 -9.64
C TRP A 181 -14.24 10.34 -8.72
N GLY A 182 -15.10 11.34 -8.43
CA GLY A 182 -16.35 11.19 -7.70
C GLY A 182 -16.25 11.29 -6.18
N SER A 183 -17.39 11.36 -5.50
CA SER A 183 -17.50 11.53 -4.04
C SER A 183 -16.97 10.33 -3.21
N GLY A 184 -16.89 9.15 -3.83
CA GLY A 184 -16.32 7.93 -3.23
C GLY A 184 -14.85 7.70 -3.61
N VAL A 185 -14.22 8.62 -4.34
CA VAL A 185 -12.85 8.51 -4.88
C VAL A 185 -12.61 7.15 -5.53
N TRP A 186 -13.28 6.90 -6.65
CA TRP A 186 -13.12 5.67 -7.42
C TRP A 186 -12.13 5.89 -8.58
N CYS A 187 -11.20 4.96 -8.72
CA CYS A 187 -10.24 4.93 -9.81
C CYS A 187 -10.61 3.82 -10.81
N SER A 188 -10.78 4.18 -12.08
CA SER A 188 -10.97 3.21 -13.14
C SER A 188 -9.64 2.58 -13.54
N GLY A 189 -9.57 1.26 -13.68
CA GLY A 189 -8.36 0.58 -14.16
C GLY A 189 -7.91 1.10 -15.54
N ALA A 190 -8.84 1.43 -16.43
CA ALA A 190 -8.53 2.06 -17.73
C ALA A 190 -7.88 3.44 -17.56
N ALA A 191 -8.39 4.27 -16.64
CA ALA A 191 -7.79 5.58 -16.36
C ALA A 191 -6.42 5.47 -15.69
N LEU A 192 -6.22 4.46 -14.84
CA LEU A 192 -4.93 4.18 -14.23
C LEU A 192 -3.89 3.75 -15.27
N LEU A 193 -4.27 2.88 -16.20
CA LEU A 193 -3.38 2.46 -17.29
C LEU A 193 -3.06 3.61 -18.26
N ALA A 194 -4.04 4.47 -18.55
CA ALA A 194 -3.81 5.68 -19.34
C ALA A 194 -2.80 6.60 -18.66
N ALA A 195 -2.97 6.81 -17.35
CA ALA A 195 -2.04 7.61 -16.55
C ALA A 195 -0.62 7.02 -16.50
N VAL A 196 -0.50 5.68 -16.47
CA VAL A 196 0.81 5.01 -16.55
C VAL A 196 1.44 5.20 -17.95
N ASP A 197 0.64 5.07 -19.01
CA ASP A 197 1.12 5.27 -20.40
C ASP A 197 1.59 6.71 -20.62
N ASP A 198 0.80 7.68 -20.17
CA ASP A 198 1.16 9.11 -20.22
C ASP A 198 2.41 9.41 -19.39
N ALA A 199 2.51 8.86 -18.17
CA ALA A 199 3.68 9.05 -17.31
C ALA A 199 4.98 8.49 -17.94
N ILE A 200 4.89 7.34 -18.63
CA ILE A 200 6.02 6.77 -19.39
C ILE A 200 6.40 7.68 -20.55
N ASN A 201 5.42 8.24 -21.26
CA ASN A 201 5.63 9.15 -22.37
C ASN A 201 6.24 10.48 -21.93
N ASP A 202 5.78 11.02 -20.80
CA ASP A 202 6.26 12.29 -20.24
C ASP A 202 7.67 12.17 -19.65
N GLY A 203 8.19 10.95 -19.51
CA GLY A 203 9.54 10.67 -19.05
C GLY A 203 9.72 10.90 -17.55
N VAL A 204 8.76 10.49 -16.74
CA VAL A 204 8.93 10.51 -15.28
C VAL A 204 9.99 9.51 -14.84
N ASP A 205 10.71 9.81 -13.77
CA ASP A 205 11.75 8.94 -13.23
C ASP A 205 11.20 7.85 -12.30
N ILE A 206 10.02 8.06 -11.71
CA ILE A 206 9.38 7.16 -10.75
C ILE A 206 7.86 7.28 -10.89
N ILE A 207 7.14 6.17 -10.70
CA ILE A 207 5.69 6.17 -10.60
C ILE A 207 5.26 5.77 -9.18
N SER A 208 4.43 6.59 -8.55
CA SER A 208 3.84 6.38 -7.22
C SER A 208 2.34 6.12 -7.34
N MET A 209 1.88 4.97 -6.84
CA MET A 209 0.49 4.54 -6.93
C MET A 209 -0.02 4.09 -5.55
N SER A 210 -0.57 5.04 -4.78
CA SER A 210 -1.20 4.75 -3.47
C SER A 210 -2.57 4.09 -3.64
N ILE A 211 -2.65 3.04 -4.44
CA ILE A 211 -3.88 2.45 -4.95
C ILE A 211 -3.94 0.98 -4.57
N GLY A 212 -5.05 0.55 -3.96
CA GLY A 212 -5.35 -0.84 -3.68
C GLY A 212 -6.42 -1.38 -4.62
N GLY A 213 -6.13 -2.49 -5.29
CA GLY A 213 -7.06 -3.19 -6.16
C GLY A 213 -6.60 -4.61 -6.43
N SER A 214 -7.46 -5.41 -7.00
CA SER A 214 -7.03 -6.71 -7.46
C SER A 214 -6.22 -6.51 -8.74
N ASP A 215 -5.00 -6.83 -8.63
CA ASP A 215 -4.23 -7.56 -9.56
C ASP A 215 -3.40 -6.74 -10.54
N GLU A 216 -3.39 -6.83 -11.72
CA GLU A 216 -2.33 -6.74 -12.67
C GLU A 216 -2.42 -5.46 -13.48
N PHE A 217 -1.41 -4.61 -13.34
CA PHE A 217 -1.22 -3.48 -14.23
C PHE A 217 -0.06 -3.79 -15.19
N PRO A 218 -0.30 -4.47 -16.32
CA PRO A 218 0.76 -4.85 -17.26
C PRO A 218 1.57 -3.64 -17.78
N GLY A 219 0.96 -2.47 -17.87
CA GLY A 219 1.66 -1.22 -18.19
C GLY A 219 2.82 -0.90 -17.25
N THR A 220 2.79 -1.34 -16.00
CA THR A 220 3.89 -1.13 -15.04
C THR A 220 5.13 -1.96 -15.36
N LEU A 221 4.99 -3.11 -16.05
CA LEU A 221 6.12 -3.87 -16.58
C LEU A 221 6.92 -3.05 -17.58
N HIS A 222 6.23 -2.35 -18.49
CA HIS A 222 6.88 -1.48 -19.49
C HIS A 222 7.55 -0.27 -18.84
N ALA A 223 6.99 0.29 -17.75
CA ALA A 223 7.65 1.34 -16.98
C ALA A 223 8.98 0.82 -16.40
N VAL A 224 8.95 -0.35 -15.75
CA VAL A 224 10.13 -0.96 -15.14
C VAL A 224 11.18 -1.34 -16.19
N ALA A 225 10.77 -1.86 -17.35
CA ALA A 225 11.66 -2.15 -18.46
C ALA A 225 12.36 -0.89 -19.03
N LYS A 226 11.76 0.30 -18.84
CA LYS A 226 12.37 1.60 -19.18
C LYS A 226 13.19 2.21 -18.04
N GLY A 227 13.42 1.48 -16.95
CA GLY A 227 14.19 1.96 -15.79
C GLY A 227 13.40 2.86 -14.83
N ILE A 228 12.06 2.87 -14.91
CA ILE A 228 11.15 3.63 -14.05
C ILE A 228 10.67 2.73 -12.89
N PRO A 229 11.13 2.90 -11.65
CA PRO A 229 10.59 2.19 -10.50
C PRO A 229 9.11 2.52 -10.28
N VAL A 230 8.31 1.51 -9.95
CA VAL A 230 6.89 1.66 -9.65
C VAL A 230 6.64 1.23 -8.22
N VAL A 231 6.06 2.13 -7.40
CA VAL A 231 5.78 1.92 -5.98
C VAL A 231 4.28 1.87 -5.74
N PHE A 232 3.82 0.81 -5.08
CA PHE A 232 2.42 0.57 -4.75
C PHE A 232 2.17 0.37 -3.27
N SER A 233 0.94 0.67 -2.84
CA SER A 233 0.43 0.27 -1.52
C SER A 233 0.07 -1.22 -1.49
N ALA A 234 0.31 -1.90 -0.34
CA ALA A 234 0.03 -3.33 -0.18
C ALA A 234 -1.46 -3.68 0.00
N GLY A 235 -2.33 -2.69 0.24
CA GLY A 235 -3.74 -2.88 0.59
C GLY A 235 -4.01 -2.75 2.09
N ASN A 236 -5.30 -2.57 2.44
CA ASN A 236 -5.73 -2.28 3.81
C ASN A 236 -6.73 -3.33 4.36
N GLU A 237 -6.57 -4.58 3.96
CA GLU A 237 -7.48 -5.70 4.28
C GLU A 237 -6.88 -6.68 5.31
N GLY A 238 -5.80 -6.26 6.00
CA GLY A 238 -5.22 -7.01 7.11
C GLY A 238 -6.15 -7.05 8.35
N PRO A 239 -5.83 -7.89 9.32
CA PRO A 239 -4.66 -8.75 9.42
C PRO A 239 -4.81 -10.12 8.73
N ALA A 240 -5.87 -10.30 7.94
CA ALA A 240 -6.13 -11.55 7.24
C ALA A 240 -4.93 -11.97 6.36
N PRO A 241 -4.48 -13.23 6.42
CA PRO A 241 -3.45 -13.74 5.52
C PRO A 241 -3.96 -13.73 4.06
N GLN A 242 -3.03 -13.75 3.11
CA GLN A 242 -3.31 -13.73 1.67
C GLN A 242 -4.14 -12.52 1.18
N SER A 243 -4.11 -11.42 1.94
CA SER A 243 -4.84 -10.19 1.61
C SER A 243 -4.01 -9.16 0.83
N VAL A 244 -2.70 -9.40 0.65
CA VAL A 244 -1.79 -8.48 -0.04
C VAL A 244 -2.21 -8.26 -1.50
N LYS A 245 -2.19 -6.99 -1.91
CA LYS A 245 -2.49 -6.53 -3.27
C LYS A 245 -1.22 -6.11 -4.01
N ASN A 246 -1.35 -5.79 -5.31
CA ASN A 246 -0.23 -5.31 -6.13
C ASN A 246 1.00 -6.23 -6.02
N ASN A 247 0.79 -7.50 -6.30
CA ASN A 247 1.64 -8.61 -5.88
C ASN A 247 2.63 -9.10 -6.96
N VAL A 248 2.75 -8.41 -8.10
CA VAL A 248 3.70 -8.75 -9.16
C VAL A 248 5.16 -8.45 -8.75
N PRO A 249 6.14 -9.23 -9.24
CA PRO A 249 7.52 -9.13 -8.75
C PRO A 249 8.26 -7.85 -9.15
N TRP A 250 7.89 -7.18 -10.21
CA TRP A 250 8.60 -5.99 -10.73
C TRP A 250 8.25 -4.68 -10.03
N VAL A 251 7.19 -4.60 -9.22
CA VAL A 251 6.84 -3.40 -8.45
C VAL A 251 7.30 -3.49 -7.00
N ILE A 252 7.43 -2.35 -6.33
CA ILE A 252 7.69 -2.25 -4.89
C ILE A 252 6.34 -2.13 -4.17
N THR A 253 5.98 -3.13 -3.37
CA THR A 253 4.70 -3.19 -2.63
C THR A 253 4.92 -2.87 -1.16
N VAL A 254 4.27 -1.83 -0.66
CA VAL A 254 4.58 -1.20 0.63
C VAL A 254 3.50 -1.50 1.68
N ALA A 255 3.89 -2.17 2.76
CA ALA A 255 3.09 -2.35 3.98
C ALA A 255 3.13 -1.11 4.88
N ALA A 256 2.14 -0.97 5.78
CA ALA A 256 2.04 0.15 6.70
C ALA A 256 2.49 -0.21 8.11
N SER A 257 3.27 0.68 8.73
CA SER A 257 3.67 0.61 10.14
C SER A 257 3.34 1.89 10.91
N THR A 258 3.39 1.80 12.25
CA THR A 258 3.29 2.94 13.15
C THR A 258 4.55 3.80 13.10
N ILE A 259 4.45 5.04 13.60
CA ILE A 259 5.58 5.94 13.88
C ILE A 259 5.71 6.17 15.39
N ASP A 260 6.81 6.77 15.80
CA ASP A 260 7.12 7.13 17.17
C ASP A 260 6.33 8.33 17.68
N ARG A 261 5.03 8.38 17.40
CA ARG A 261 4.11 9.42 17.86
C ARG A 261 2.78 8.84 18.26
N THR A 262 2.23 9.33 19.39
CA THR A 262 0.92 8.94 19.91
C THR A 262 0.21 10.14 20.54
N PHE A 263 -1.13 10.05 20.67
CA PHE A 263 -1.98 11.11 21.16
C PHE A 263 -2.84 10.61 22.33
N PRO A 264 -2.25 10.38 23.53
CA PRO A 264 -3.02 9.95 24.67
C PRO A 264 -4.02 11.02 25.11
N THR A 265 -5.15 10.55 25.63
CA THR A 265 -6.15 11.33 26.33
C THR A 265 -6.45 10.72 27.68
N ILE A 266 -6.78 11.53 28.66
CA ILE A 266 -7.15 11.04 30.00
C ILE A 266 -8.67 10.96 30.10
N ILE A 267 -9.16 9.78 30.41
CA ILE A 267 -10.55 9.48 30.76
C ILE A 267 -10.64 9.44 32.28
N THR A 268 -11.34 10.39 32.91
CA THR A 268 -11.53 10.43 34.35
C THR A 268 -12.95 10.02 34.67
N LEU A 269 -13.14 8.98 35.48
CA LEU A 269 -14.43 8.52 35.95
C LEU A 269 -14.87 9.30 37.18
N GLY A 270 -16.17 9.31 37.51
CA GLY A 270 -16.72 10.04 38.65
C GLY A 270 -16.21 9.57 40.00
N ASN A 271 -15.65 8.37 40.09
CA ASN A 271 -14.94 7.86 41.28
C ASN A 271 -13.46 8.30 41.34
N SER A 272 -13.04 9.26 40.51
CA SER A 272 -11.68 9.78 40.37
C SER A 272 -10.67 8.80 39.76
N GLN A 273 -11.08 7.63 39.31
CA GLN A 273 -10.20 6.73 38.55
C GLN A 273 -9.80 7.38 37.21
N ARG A 274 -8.51 7.35 36.89
CA ARG A 274 -7.96 7.89 35.65
C ARG A 274 -7.49 6.73 34.78
N LEU A 275 -7.98 6.73 33.51
CA LEU A 275 -7.66 5.74 32.50
C LEU A 275 -7.06 6.47 31.30
N ALA A 276 -6.19 5.82 30.54
CA ALA A 276 -5.60 6.37 29.36
C ALA A 276 -6.27 5.78 28.11
N GLY A 277 -6.71 6.64 27.21
CA GLY A 277 -7.13 6.27 25.86
C GLY A 277 -6.26 6.98 24.81
N GLN A 278 -6.60 6.80 23.56
CA GLN A 278 -6.00 7.51 22.42
C GLN A 278 -7.07 8.36 21.74
N SER A 279 -6.72 9.59 21.32
CA SER A 279 -7.65 10.48 20.68
C SER A 279 -6.92 11.54 19.84
N ILE A 280 -7.63 12.18 18.91
CA ILE A 280 -7.26 13.49 18.36
C ILE A 280 -8.31 14.55 18.72
N TYR A 281 -8.99 14.34 19.85
CA TYR A 281 -9.89 15.33 20.43
C TYR A 281 -9.14 16.56 20.89
N TYR A 282 -9.58 17.72 20.46
CA TYR A 282 -9.02 19.02 20.84
C TYR A 282 -10.13 19.92 21.37
N GLU A 283 -9.77 20.87 22.22
CA GLU A 283 -10.72 21.81 22.82
C GLU A 283 -11.09 22.89 21.81
N ILE A 284 -12.36 22.97 21.46
CA ILE A 284 -12.90 24.11 20.68
C ILE A 284 -13.13 25.26 21.66
N GLN A 285 -12.51 26.43 21.41
CA GLN A 285 -12.74 27.63 22.22
C GLN A 285 -14.24 27.89 22.38
N HIS A 286 -14.69 27.99 23.65
CA HIS A 286 -16.07 28.22 24.13
C HIS A 286 -16.92 26.98 24.46
N SER A 287 -16.43 25.77 24.49
CA SER A 287 -17.14 24.66 25.10
C SER A 287 -16.63 24.45 26.54
N ASN A 288 -17.53 24.39 27.54
CA ASN A 288 -17.17 23.93 28.90
C ASN A 288 -16.89 22.43 28.87
N THR A 289 -15.75 22.05 28.27
CA THR A 289 -15.32 20.65 28.12
C THR A 289 -14.75 20.08 29.41
N ASN A 290 -14.64 20.91 30.45
CA ASN A 290 -14.05 20.55 31.73
C ASN A 290 -15.02 19.87 32.68
N ASP A 291 -16.30 19.68 32.32
CA ASP A 291 -17.32 19.15 33.19
C ASP A 291 -17.54 17.65 33.02
N PHE A 292 -17.83 16.98 34.12
CA PHE A 292 -18.28 15.61 34.12
C PHE A 292 -19.64 15.47 33.40
N THR A 293 -19.74 14.47 32.54
CA THR A 293 -20.97 14.15 31.79
C THR A 293 -21.43 12.75 32.14
N THR A 294 -22.72 12.50 32.09
CA THR A 294 -23.27 11.17 32.29
C THR A 294 -22.72 10.17 31.28
N LEU A 295 -22.29 9.02 31.76
CA LEU A 295 -21.76 7.92 30.99
C LEU A 295 -22.80 6.79 30.92
N VAL A 296 -22.95 6.19 29.76
CA VAL A 296 -23.87 5.05 29.54
C VAL A 296 -23.19 3.98 28.69
N ASP A 297 -23.62 2.73 28.88
CA ASP A 297 -23.27 1.61 28.04
C ASP A 297 -24.16 1.61 26.79
N GLY A 298 -23.56 1.75 25.60
CA GLY A 298 -24.22 1.69 24.31
C GLY A 298 -24.02 0.37 23.58
N SER A 299 -23.37 -0.61 24.22
CA SER A 299 -23.05 -1.92 23.64
C SER A 299 -22.39 -1.78 22.25
N SER A 300 -22.98 -2.32 21.18
CA SER A 300 -22.47 -2.21 19.80
C SER A 300 -22.59 -0.81 19.20
N CYS A 301 -23.38 0.08 19.79
CA CYS A 301 -23.71 1.41 19.28
C CYS A 301 -24.24 1.38 17.83
N ASP A 302 -24.95 0.34 17.45
CA ASP A 302 -25.76 0.35 16.25
C ASP A 302 -27.03 1.19 16.44
N SER A 303 -27.65 1.60 15.34
CA SER A 303 -28.81 2.50 15.37
C SER A 303 -30.02 1.90 16.12
N THR A 304 -30.18 0.58 16.13
CA THR A 304 -31.28 -0.10 16.82
C THR A 304 -31.07 -0.10 18.32
N THR A 305 -29.89 -0.46 18.78
CA THR A 305 -29.52 -0.47 20.20
C THR A 305 -29.62 0.93 20.84
N LEU A 306 -29.22 1.97 20.11
CA LEU A 306 -29.24 3.35 20.60
C LEU A 306 -30.64 3.98 20.63
N THR A 307 -31.57 3.55 19.76
CA THR A 307 -32.97 4.05 19.75
C THR A 307 -33.77 3.61 20.98
N GLU A 308 -33.40 2.51 21.60
CA GLU A 308 -34.03 1.99 22.83
C GLU A 308 -33.55 2.72 24.11
N GLN A 309 -32.49 3.53 24.00
CA GLN A 309 -31.84 4.20 25.12
C GLN A 309 -31.89 5.72 24.99
N ASN A 310 -32.20 6.42 26.08
CA ASN A 310 -32.04 7.88 26.12
C ASN A 310 -30.57 8.25 26.32
N ILE A 311 -29.84 8.49 25.23
CA ILE A 311 -28.41 8.88 25.25
C ILE A 311 -28.19 10.38 25.05
N THR A 312 -29.24 11.18 24.92
CA THR A 312 -29.16 12.62 24.63
C THR A 312 -28.26 13.34 25.65
N GLY A 313 -27.23 14.03 25.13
CA GLY A 313 -26.27 14.79 25.94
C GLY A 313 -25.26 13.94 26.73
N LYS A 314 -25.27 12.62 26.61
CA LYS A 314 -24.42 11.70 27.33
C LYS A 314 -23.19 11.29 26.54
N ILE A 315 -22.15 10.79 27.24
CA ILE A 315 -21.03 10.07 26.63
C ILE A 315 -21.36 8.57 26.64
N VAL A 316 -21.12 7.90 25.50
CA VAL A 316 -21.51 6.50 25.29
C VAL A 316 -20.27 5.63 25.20
N LEU A 317 -20.21 4.56 25.99
CA LEU A 317 -19.23 3.49 25.81
C LEU A 317 -19.74 2.53 24.74
N CYS A 318 -18.95 2.37 23.68
CA CYS A 318 -19.28 1.48 22.57
C CYS A 318 -18.20 0.40 22.42
N TYR A 319 -18.59 -0.83 22.16
CA TYR A 319 -17.66 -1.91 21.85
C TYR A 319 -18.30 -2.93 20.90
N ASN A 320 -17.53 -3.35 19.92
CA ASN A 320 -17.91 -4.46 19.08
C ASN A 320 -16.84 -5.56 19.22
N PRO A 321 -17.12 -6.64 19.96
CA PRO A 321 -16.17 -7.71 20.19
C PRO A 321 -15.92 -8.56 18.94
N THR A 322 -16.78 -8.50 17.94
CA THR A 322 -16.61 -9.22 16.68
C THR A 322 -15.83 -8.38 15.70
N ALA A 323 -14.54 -8.73 15.49
CA ALA A 323 -13.86 -8.33 14.28
C ALA A 323 -14.64 -8.92 13.09
N ILE A 324 -15.40 -8.11 12.37
CA ILE A 324 -16.09 -8.55 11.17
C ILE A 324 -15.01 -8.76 10.10
N PRO A 325 -14.79 -9.99 9.63
CA PRO A 325 -13.81 -10.23 8.57
C PRO A 325 -14.08 -9.33 7.37
N GLY A 326 -13.05 -8.61 6.91
CA GLY A 326 -13.16 -7.69 5.76
C GLY A 326 -13.72 -6.30 6.08
N VAL A 327 -14.13 -6.02 7.32
CA VAL A 327 -14.50 -4.66 7.75
C VAL A 327 -13.34 -4.03 8.52
N LEU A 328 -12.79 -2.96 7.96
CA LEU A 328 -11.70 -2.23 8.61
C LEU A 328 -12.18 -1.64 9.95
N PRO A 329 -11.39 -1.72 11.03
CA PRO A 329 -11.74 -1.15 12.36
C PRO A 329 -12.20 0.31 12.29
N ARG A 330 -11.65 1.08 11.36
CA ARG A 330 -12.03 2.49 11.12
C ARG A 330 -13.50 2.69 10.79
N TYR A 331 -14.10 1.79 10.03
CA TYR A 331 -15.51 1.96 9.65
C TYR A 331 -16.41 1.74 10.86
N ASN A 332 -16.07 0.78 11.71
CA ASN A 332 -16.85 0.49 12.93
C ASN A 332 -16.87 1.70 13.88
N PHE A 333 -15.73 2.33 14.15
CA PHE A 333 -15.69 3.57 14.94
C PHE A 333 -16.48 4.70 14.25
N GLY A 334 -16.28 4.90 12.96
CA GLY A 334 -16.95 5.95 12.20
C GLY A 334 -18.46 5.81 12.19
N TYR A 335 -18.98 4.58 12.06
CA TYR A 335 -20.42 4.30 12.13
C TYR A 335 -20.95 4.46 13.55
N ALA A 336 -20.29 3.90 14.57
CA ALA A 336 -20.68 4.05 15.95
C ALA A 336 -20.72 5.53 16.38
N ALA A 337 -19.70 6.31 16.02
CA ALA A 337 -19.64 7.73 16.31
C ALA A 337 -20.77 8.52 15.61
N GLN A 338 -21.11 8.17 14.38
CA GLN A 338 -22.24 8.80 13.69
C GLN A 338 -23.56 8.43 14.34
N ASN A 339 -23.81 7.16 14.63
CA ASN A 339 -25.05 6.71 15.29
C ASN A 339 -25.23 7.37 16.65
N VAL A 340 -24.15 7.50 17.46
CA VAL A 340 -24.20 8.21 18.75
C VAL A 340 -24.59 9.68 18.56
N LEU A 341 -24.06 10.37 17.57
CA LEU A 341 -24.41 11.76 17.28
C LEU A 341 -25.85 11.91 16.79
N ASP A 342 -26.28 11.04 15.88
CA ASP A 342 -27.65 11.06 15.31
C ASP A 342 -28.71 10.79 16.39
N ALA A 343 -28.37 10.00 17.41
CA ALA A 343 -29.19 9.75 18.58
C ALA A 343 -29.05 10.83 19.71
N GLY A 344 -28.34 11.93 19.41
CA GLY A 344 -28.19 13.07 20.33
C GLY A 344 -27.11 12.90 21.41
N GLY A 345 -26.25 11.90 21.32
CA GLY A 345 -25.11 11.70 22.24
C GLY A 345 -24.07 12.82 22.12
N ARG A 346 -23.42 13.17 23.24
CA ARG A 346 -22.40 14.23 23.30
C ARG A 346 -21.02 13.75 22.87
N GLY A 347 -20.71 12.47 23.04
CA GLY A 347 -19.42 11.91 22.74
C GLY A 347 -19.35 10.39 22.88
N ILE A 348 -18.20 9.82 22.56
CA ILE A 348 -18.02 8.37 22.47
C ILE A 348 -16.69 7.92 23.08
N ILE A 349 -16.71 6.81 23.84
CA ILE A 349 -15.54 5.99 24.16
C ILE A 349 -15.71 4.69 23.38
N TYR A 350 -14.78 4.37 22.49
CA TYR A 350 -14.89 3.20 21.63
C TYR A 350 -13.78 2.20 21.90
N ALA A 351 -14.17 0.96 22.19
CA ALA A 351 -13.24 -0.14 22.44
C ALA A 351 -12.88 -0.85 21.15
N GLN A 352 -11.56 -1.00 20.90
CA GLN A 352 -11.02 -1.77 19.77
C GLN A 352 -9.64 -2.32 20.10
N TYR A 353 -9.18 -3.34 19.36
CA TYR A 353 -7.88 -3.99 19.61
C TYR A 353 -6.68 -3.08 19.34
N THR A 354 -6.81 -2.12 18.41
CA THR A 354 -5.75 -1.16 18.06
C THR A 354 -6.22 0.25 18.33
N THR A 355 -5.54 0.96 19.22
CA THR A 355 -5.93 2.31 19.65
C THR A 355 -5.14 3.43 18.95
N ASN A 356 -4.18 3.10 18.10
CA ASN A 356 -3.30 4.05 17.43
C ASN A 356 -3.80 4.50 16.05
N ILE A 357 -4.86 3.90 15.51
CA ILE A 357 -5.52 4.34 14.29
C ILE A 357 -6.57 5.39 14.67
N LEU A 358 -6.19 6.67 14.56
CA LEU A 358 -6.97 7.78 15.07
C LEU A 358 -7.83 8.42 13.97
N TYR A 359 -9.02 8.84 14.36
CA TYR A 359 -9.99 9.54 13.50
C TYR A 359 -10.46 10.82 14.18
N PRO A 360 -10.78 11.87 13.41
CA PRO A 360 -11.40 13.07 13.94
C PRO A 360 -12.69 12.75 14.69
N CYS A 361 -12.83 13.35 15.89
CA CYS A 361 -14.05 13.25 16.66
C CYS A 361 -15.20 13.95 15.91
N ARG A 362 -16.18 13.19 15.47
CA ARG A 362 -17.33 13.75 14.72
C ARG A 362 -18.12 14.72 15.57
N GLY A 363 -18.66 15.77 14.96
CA GLY A 363 -19.43 16.80 15.64
C GLY A 363 -18.64 17.64 16.66
N GLY A 364 -17.30 17.51 16.73
CA GLY A 364 -16.46 18.24 17.68
C GLY A 364 -16.63 17.81 19.16
N GLY A 365 -17.41 16.78 19.42
CA GLY A 365 -17.61 16.22 20.77
C GLY A 365 -16.41 15.38 21.25
N PRO A 366 -16.30 15.11 22.57
CA PRO A 366 -15.22 14.28 23.11
C PRO A 366 -15.29 12.86 22.59
N CYS A 367 -14.18 12.33 22.08
CA CYS A 367 -14.06 10.93 21.70
C CYS A 367 -12.74 10.34 22.19
N ALA A 368 -12.74 9.05 22.49
CA ALA A 368 -11.54 8.32 22.89
C ALA A 368 -11.59 6.87 22.39
N LEU A 369 -10.46 6.36 21.95
CA LEU A 369 -10.25 4.94 21.66
C LEU A 369 -9.60 4.28 22.87
N VAL A 370 -10.08 3.11 23.26
CA VAL A 370 -9.54 2.33 24.36
C VAL A 370 -9.41 0.86 23.95
N ASP A 371 -8.53 0.12 24.62
CA ASP A 371 -8.53 -1.34 24.52
C ASP A 371 -9.69 -1.96 25.32
N PHE A 372 -9.91 -3.26 25.14
CA PHE A 372 -10.99 -3.97 25.81
C PHE A 372 -10.80 -4.09 27.33
N ASP A 373 -9.56 -4.09 27.82
CA ASP A 373 -9.29 -4.11 29.28
C ASP A 373 -9.73 -2.81 29.94
N ILE A 374 -9.45 -1.68 29.31
CA ILE A 374 -9.90 -0.37 29.75
C ILE A 374 -11.42 -0.25 29.62
N ALA A 375 -11.99 -0.71 28.49
CA ALA A 375 -13.45 -0.72 28.30
C ALA A 375 -14.17 -1.54 29.38
N ASN A 376 -13.66 -2.71 29.73
CA ASN A 376 -14.21 -3.55 30.82
C ASN A 376 -14.17 -2.85 32.19
N LYS A 377 -13.10 -2.10 32.50
CA LYS A 377 -13.02 -1.28 33.69
C LYS A 377 -14.07 -0.17 33.71
N ILE A 378 -14.25 0.50 32.56
CA ILE A 378 -15.28 1.54 32.41
C ILE A 378 -16.68 0.93 32.56
N ASN A 379 -16.92 -0.21 31.91
CA ASN A 379 -18.20 -0.91 32.00
C ASN A 379 -18.52 -1.36 33.43
N SER A 380 -17.55 -1.94 34.11
CA SER A 380 -17.69 -2.29 35.56
C SER A 380 -18.03 -1.08 36.43
N TYR A 381 -17.45 0.10 36.12
CA TYR A 381 -17.79 1.34 36.81
C TYR A 381 -19.22 1.77 36.50
N ILE A 382 -19.71 1.69 35.27
CA ILE A 382 -21.08 2.05 34.87
C ILE A 382 -22.09 1.30 35.75
N TYR A 383 -21.89 0.01 35.93
CA TYR A 383 -22.80 -0.85 36.72
C TYR A 383 -22.58 -0.78 38.26
N SER A 384 -21.51 -0.13 38.72
CA SER A 384 -21.21 0.00 40.15
C SER A 384 -21.88 1.20 40.83
N THR A 385 -22.48 2.11 40.08
CA THR A 385 -23.07 3.36 40.59
C THR A 385 -24.36 3.72 39.87
N SER A 386 -25.29 4.38 40.59
CA SER A 386 -26.54 4.88 40.01
C SER A 386 -26.36 6.14 39.13
N ASN A 387 -25.23 6.82 39.25
CA ASN A 387 -24.95 8.04 38.49
C ASN A 387 -23.51 7.97 37.93
N PRO A 388 -23.27 7.18 36.88
CA PRO A 388 -21.95 7.09 36.27
C PRO A 388 -21.62 8.39 35.52
N LEU A 389 -20.48 8.98 35.88
CA LEU A 389 -19.98 10.22 35.31
C LEU A 389 -18.61 9.99 34.67
N VAL A 390 -18.33 10.69 33.59
CA VAL A 390 -17.03 10.65 32.93
C VAL A 390 -16.63 12.03 32.41
N LYS A 391 -15.33 12.28 32.37
CA LYS A 391 -14.69 13.42 31.68
C LYS A 391 -13.61 12.90 30.77
N ILE A 392 -13.61 13.32 29.50
CA ILE A 392 -12.55 13.06 28.52
C ILE A 392 -11.77 14.35 28.34
N SER A 393 -10.49 14.33 28.65
CA SER A 393 -9.60 15.49 28.46
C SER A 393 -9.18 15.62 26.98
N PRO A 394 -8.83 16.82 26.49
CA PRO A 394 -8.17 16.96 25.21
C PRO A 394 -6.91 16.09 25.12
N ALA A 395 -6.63 15.60 23.91
CA ALA A 395 -5.44 14.81 23.63
C ALA A 395 -4.18 15.69 23.70
N TYR A 396 -3.04 15.08 24.00
CA TYR A 396 -1.74 15.72 23.94
C TYR A 396 -0.75 14.88 23.13
N ASN A 397 0.29 15.47 22.61
CA ASN A 397 1.26 14.84 21.75
C ASN A 397 2.39 14.22 22.57
N ILE A 398 2.72 12.94 22.31
CA ILE A 398 3.95 12.28 22.77
C ILE A 398 4.70 11.79 21.53
N GLU A 399 5.99 12.10 21.44
CA GLU A 399 6.87 11.75 20.34
C GLU A 399 8.22 11.18 20.82
N GLY A 400 8.88 10.43 19.92
CA GLY A 400 10.23 9.91 20.11
C GLY A 400 10.29 8.65 20.96
N LYS A 401 11.40 8.43 21.64
CA LYS A 401 11.75 7.17 22.33
C LYS A 401 10.75 6.67 23.38
N GLN A 402 9.76 7.45 23.77
CA GLN A 402 8.71 7.02 24.69
C GLN A 402 7.59 6.22 23.99
N VAL A 403 7.60 6.19 22.67
CA VAL A 403 6.60 5.49 21.85
C VAL A 403 7.23 4.28 21.19
N LEU A 404 6.69 3.09 21.46
CA LEU A 404 7.16 1.85 20.81
C LEU A 404 6.78 1.86 19.33
N ALA A 405 7.78 1.93 18.47
CA ALA A 405 7.64 1.94 17.02
C ALA A 405 8.93 1.44 16.33
N PRO A 406 8.82 0.93 15.08
CA PRO A 406 7.58 0.66 14.37
C PRO A 406 6.87 -0.62 14.83
N ARG A 407 5.55 -0.69 14.58
CA ARG A 407 4.76 -1.93 14.61
C ARG A 407 3.99 -2.01 13.30
N VAL A 408 3.84 -3.20 12.71
CA VAL A 408 3.05 -3.36 11.49
C VAL A 408 1.57 -3.17 11.82
N ALA A 409 0.90 -2.29 11.09
CA ALA A 409 -0.50 -1.93 11.35
C ALA A 409 -1.45 -3.11 11.14
N ALA A 410 -2.49 -3.22 11.96
CA ALA A 410 -3.47 -4.30 11.86
C ALA A 410 -4.17 -4.33 10.49
N PHE A 411 -4.47 -3.18 9.91
CA PHE A 411 -5.11 -3.10 8.60
C PHE A 411 -4.18 -3.42 7.43
N SER A 412 -2.85 -3.36 7.61
CA SER A 412 -1.92 -3.62 6.51
C SER A 412 -2.13 -5.03 5.97
N SER A 413 -2.38 -5.14 4.67
CA SER A 413 -2.59 -6.45 4.04
C SER A 413 -1.36 -7.34 4.15
N ARG A 414 -1.58 -8.65 4.31
CA ARG A 414 -0.57 -9.66 4.63
C ARG A 414 -0.35 -10.63 3.48
N GLY A 415 0.88 -11.16 3.39
CA GLY A 415 1.17 -12.36 2.61
C GLY A 415 0.58 -13.63 3.25
N PRO A 416 0.92 -14.79 2.71
CA PRO A 416 1.68 -15.00 1.48
C PRO A 416 0.96 -14.43 0.25
N ASN A 417 1.71 -14.23 -0.83
CA ASN A 417 1.14 -13.79 -2.11
C ASN A 417 0.11 -14.84 -2.60
N PRO A 418 -1.16 -14.48 -2.76
CA PRO A 418 -2.20 -15.47 -3.07
C PRO A 418 -2.09 -16.04 -4.48
N ARG A 419 -1.47 -15.29 -5.40
CA ARG A 419 -1.34 -15.69 -6.81
C ARG A 419 0.02 -16.27 -7.15
N PHE A 420 1.09 -15.73 -6.57
CA PHE A 420 2.46 -16.13 -6.81
C PHE A 420 3.15 -16.52 -5.50
N PRO A 421 2.81 -17.67 -4.90
CA PRO A 421 3.30 -18.05 -3.57
C PRO A 421 4.84 -18.21 -3.48
N GLY A 422 5.52 -18.34 -4.62
CA GLY A 422 7.00 -18.29 -4.72
C GLY A 422 7.59 -16.87 -4.73
N ILE A 423 6.77 -15.81 -4.63
CA ILE A 423 7.21 -14.41 -4.60
C ILE A 423 6.77 -13.78 -3.28
N LEU A 424 7.73 -13.32 -2.48
CA LEU A 424 7.44 -12.62 -1.23
C LEU A 424 6.70 -11.31 -1.49
N LYS A 425 5.62 -11.10 -0.76
CA LYS A 425 4.88 -9.82 -0.67
C LYS A 425 4.28 -9.66 0.72
N PRO A 426 4.22 -8.41 1.28
CA PRO A 426 4.76 -7.16 0.72
C PRO A 426 6.29 -7.19 0.57
N ASP A 427 6.88 -6.16 -0.06
CA ASP A 427 8.35 -6.07 -0.20
C ASP A 427 8.99 -5.37 0.99
N ILE A 428 8.33 -4.34 1.55
CA ILE A 428 8.87 -3.45 2.58
C ILE A 428 7.73 -2.84 3.42
N ALA A 429 8.00 -2.48 4.67
CA ALA A 429 7.11 -1.68 5.50
C ALA A 429 7.64 -0.25 5.69
N ALA A 430 6.72 0.71 5.73
CA ALA A 430 7.03 2.11 6.00
C ALA A 430 5.92 2.79 6.80
N SER A 431 6.17 4.01 7.26
CA SER A 431 5.25 4.82 8.07
C SER A 431 3.91 5.03 7.39
N GLY A 432 2.82 4.53 8.00
CA GLY A 432 1.49 4.58 7.40
C GLY A 432 0.33 4.75 8.41
N VAL A 433 0.63 4.96 9.70
CA VAL A 433 -0.40 5.07 10.76
C VAL A 433 -0.40 6.46 11.37
N SER A 434 -1.57 7.08 11.45
CA SER A 434 -1.79 8.43 12.02
C SER A 434 -0.83 9.46 11.47
N ILE A 435 -0.70 9.46 10.14
CA ILE A 435 0.11 10.38 9.36
C ILE A 435 -0.66 11.69 9.15
N LEU A 436 -0.04 12.83 9.45
CA LEU A 436 -0.63 14.14 9.18
C LEU A 436 -0.56 14.40 7.67
N ALA A 437 -1.68 14.31 7.00
CA ALA A 437 -1.82 14.43 5.56
C ALA A 437 -2.36 15.80 5.16
N ALA A 438 -1.85 16.35 4.06
CA ALA A 438 -2.44 17.51 3.40
C ALA A 438 -3.73 17.09 2.68
N VAL A 439 -4.79 17.83 2.92
CA VAL A 439 -6.11 17.64 2.29
C VAL A 439 -6.64 19.00 1.79
N ASN A 440 -7.70 18.97 0.97
CA ASN A 440 -8.30 20.22 0.52
C ASN A 440 -8.82 21.02 1.74
N GLY A 441 -8.28 22.23 1.92
CA GLY A 441 -8.65 23.12 3.02
C GLY A 441 -7.85 22.97 4.32
N GLY A 442 -6.78 22.13 4.37
CA GLY A 442 -5.94 22.01 5.57
C GLY A 442 -5.17 20.72 5.72
N TYR A 443 -5.17 20.16 6.92
CA TYR A 443 -4.48 18.94 7.29
C TYR A 443 -5.40 18.00 8.05
N GLN A 444 -5.20 16.68 7.86
CA GLN A 444 -5.94 15.65 8.55
C GLN A 444 -5.04 14.46 8.87
N PHE A 445 -5.29 13.79 10.00
CA PHE A 445 -4.64 12.51 10.29
C PHE A 445 -5.26 11.40 9.43
N MET A 446 -4.40 10.67 8.74
CA MET A 446 -4.79 9.56 7.87
C MET A 446 -3.94 8.32 8.17
N SER A 447 -4.54 7.14 7.97
CA SER A 447 -3.86 5.84 8.14
C SER A 447 -4.17 4.95 6.94
N GLY A 448 -3.13 4.31 6.40
CA GLY A 448 -3.24 3.41 5.25
C GLY A 448 -1.88 3.03 4.68
N THR A 449 -1.83 1.93 3.96
CA THR A 449 -0.69 1.57 3.11
C THR A 449 -0.47 2.62 2.02
N SER A 450 -1.51 3.37 1.68
CA SER A 450 -1.47 4.54 0.81
C SER A 450 -0.69 5.72 1.41
N MET A 451 -0.50 5.79 2.74
CA MET A 451 0.40 6.73 3.41
C MET A 451 1.82 6.22 3.44
N ALA A 452 2.01 4.90 3.54
CA ALA A 452 3.32 4.26 3.52
C ALA A 452 3.98 4.31 2.12
N CYS A 453 3.20 4.11 1.07
CA CYS A 453 3.66 4.11 -0.32
C CYS A 453 4.46 5.37 -0.70
N PRO A 454 3.99 6.62 -0.51
CA PRO A 454 4.74 7.82 -0.86
C PRO A 454 5.96 8.07 0.03
N HIS A 455 6.04 7.48 1.22
CA HIS A 455 7.29 7.49 2.00
C HIS A 455 8.38 6.72 1.27
N VAL A 456 8.06 5.50 0.80
CA VAL A 456 8.99 4.71 -0.01
C VAL A 456 9.28 5.39 -1.34
N THR A 457 8.28 5.99 -1.99
CA THR A 457 8.48 6.75 -3.24
C THR A 457 9.50 7.89 -3.05
N GLY A 458 9.40 8.65 -1.96
CA GLY A 458 10.37 9.71 -1.66
C GLY A 458 11.78 9.18 -1.44
N ILE A 459 11.92 8.02 -0.80
CA ILE A 459 13.23 7.34 -0.61
C ILE A 459 13.76 6.84 -1.95
N VAL A 460 12.93 6.25 -2.80
CA VAL A 460 13.29 5.85 -4.17
C VAL A 460 13.79 7.04 -4.98
N ALA A 461 13.16 8.21 -4.85
CA ALA A 461 13.61 9.44 -5.52
C ALA A 461 15.00 9.88 -5.04
N LEU A 462 15.27 9.82 -3.75
CA LEU A 462 16.59 10.13 -3.21
C LEU A 462 17.65 9.13 -3.67
N LEU A 463 17.31 7.83 -3.72
CA LEU A 463 18.21 6.78 -4.21
C LEU A 463 18.47 6.94 -5.71
N LYS A 464 17.46 7.23 -6.52
CA LYS A 464 17.60 7.47 -7.96
C LYS A 464 18.44 8.71 -8.25
N SER A 465 18.31 9.78 -7.46
CA SER A 465 19.17 10.97 -7.56
C SER A 465 20.61 10.70 -7.14
N LEU A 466 20.82 9.80 -6.16
CA LEU A 466 22.16 9.40 -5.70
C LEU A 466 22.83 8.40 -6.67
N HIS A 467 22.05 7.46 -7.21
CA HIS A 467 22.48 6.38 -8.09
C HIS A 467 21.61 6.34 -9.38
N PRO A 468 21.79 7.30 -10.30
CA PRO A 468 20.93 7.43 -11.48
C PRO A 468 21.00 6.23 -12.44
N ASP A 469 22.07 5.46 -12.38
CA ASP A 469 22.31 4.25 -13.15
C ASP A 469 21.71 2.97 -12.57
N TRP A 470 21.18 3.02 -11.34
CA TRP A 470 20.56 1.85 -10.73
C TRP A 470 19.23 1.50 -11.39
N SER A 471 19.07 0.21 -11.68
CA SER A 471 17.82 -0.36 -12.16
C SER A 471 16.72 -0.29 -11.08
N PRO A 472 15.44 -0.38 -11.44
CA PRO A 472 14.35 -0.55 -10.47
C PRO A 472 14.54 -1.74 -9.52
N ALA A 473 15.12 -2.86 -10.02
CA ALA A 473 15.42 -4.04 -9.21
C ALA A 473 16.56 -3.78 -8.22
N SER A 474 17.62 -3.09 -8.61
CA SER A 474 18.71 -2.69 -7.73
C SER A 474 18.23 -1.76 -6.61
N ILE A 475 17.39 -0.78 -6.92
CA ILE A 475 16.76 0.12 -5.94
C ILE A 475 15.88 -0.68 -4.95
N LYS A 476 15.02 -1.56 -5.47
CA LYS A 476 14.20 -2.47 -4.66
C LYS A 476 15.06 -3.34 -3.75
N SER A 477 16.15 -3.90 -4.28
CA SER A 477 17.08 -4.70 -3.51
C SER A 477 17.72 -3.89 -2.38
N ALA A 478 18.25 -2.71 -2.66
CA ALA A 478 18.85 -1.85 -1.66
C ALA A 478 17.89 -1.56 -0.49
N ILE A 479 16.63 -1.25 -0.79
CA ILE A 479 15.59 -0.99 0.20
C ILE A 479 15.28 -2.24 1.05
N MET A 480 15.11 -3.40 0.42
CA MET A 480 14.71 -4.63 1.12
C MET A 480 15.84 -5.23 1.96
N THR A 481 17.05 -5.26 1.43
CA THR A 481 18.17 -5.96 2.07
C THR A 481 18.78 -5.22 3.25
N THR A 482 18.53 -3.93 3.37
CA THR A 482 19.02 -3.06 4.46
C THR A 482 17.95 -2.70 5.49
N ALA A 483 16.72 -3.18 5.29
CA ALA A 483 15.59 -2.92 6.18
C ALA A 483 15.81 -3.48 7.59
N SER A 484 15.20 -2.82 8.58
CA SER A 484 15.26 -3.25 9.99
C SER A 484 14.12 -4.21 10.31
N ASP A 485 14.40 -5.30 10.99
CA ASP A 485 13.41 -6.20 11.58
C ASP A 485 13.22 -5.97 13.10
N THR A 486 13.87 -4.93 13.63
CA THR A 486 13.77 -4.51 15.03
C THR A 486 13.20 -3.11 15.15
N ASP A 487 12.53 -2.86 16.28
CA ASP A 487 12.01 -1.55 16.67
C ASP A 487 13.12 -0.61 17.22
N SER A 488 12.70 0.57 17.69
CA SER A 488 13.59 1.59 18.27
C SER A 488 14.32 1.15 19.54
N TYR A 489 13.96 0.01 20.14
CA TYR A 489 14.61 -0.59 21.31
C TYR A 489 15.44 -1.82 20.97
N GLY A 490 15.54 -2.20 19.71
CA GLY A 490 16.26 -3.39 19.25
C GLY A 490 15.47 -4.71 19.48
N VAL A 491 14.18 -4.63 19.76
CA VAL A 491 13.30 -5.80 19.90
C VAL A 491 12.64 -6.07 18.54
N GLN A 492 12.35 -7.33 18.24
CA GLN A 492 11.67 -7.69 16.99
C GLN A 492 10.36 -6.92 16.82
N ILE A 493 10.13 -6.41 15.61
CA ILE A 493 8.91 -5.67 15.28
C ILE A 493 7.69 -6.56 15.51
N GLU A 494 6.66 -5.99 16.17
CA GLU A 494 5.37 -6.64 16.34
C GLU A 494 4.45 -6.35 15.15
N ALA A 495 3.58 -7.30 14.84
CA ALA A 495 2.43 -7.12 13.95
C ALA A 495 1.15 -7.00 14.78
N GLU A 496 0.43 -5.91 14.59
CA GLU A 496 -0.87 -5.70 15.21
C GLU A 496 -1.94 -6.58 14.54
N GLY A 497 -2.90 -7.02 15.35
CA GLY A 497 -3.99 -7.90 14.93
C GLY A 497 -4.61 -8.58 16.15
N THR A 498 -5.41 -9.61 15.89
CA THR A 498 -6.03 -10.43 16.93
C THR A 498 -5.74 -11.90 16.63
N PRO A 499 -4.78 -12.50 17.36
CA PRO A 499 -3.89 -11.91 18.35
C PRO A 499 -2.78 -11.04 17.75
N ARG A 500 -2.13 -10.21 18.57
CA ARG A 500 -0.85 -9.58 18.24
C ARG A 500 0.25 -10.65 18.21
N LYS A 501 1.17 -10.55 17.24
CA LYS A 501 2.29 -11.50 17.08
C LYS A 501 3.61 -10.76 16.79
N ILE A 502 4.73 -11.46 16.91
CA ILE A 502 5.97 -11.02 16.29
C ILE A 502 5.76 -10.99 14.79
N ALA A 503 6.17 -9.89 14.14
CA ALA A 503 6.01 -9.73 12.71
C ALA A 503 6.96 -10.67 11.95
N ASP A 504 6.48 -11.20 10.85
CA ASP A 504 7.23 -12.07 9.94
C ASP A 504 7.32 -11.44 8.53
N PRO A 505 8.07 -12.03 7.60
CA PRO A 505 8.21 -11.49 6.25
C PRO A 505 6.89 -11.29 5.49
N PHE A 506 5.82 -11.99 5.80
CA PHE A 506 4.51 -11.75 5.20
C PHE A 506 3.80 -10.50 5.77
N ASP A 507 4.28 -9.98 6.89
CA ASP A 507 3.78 -8.76 7.49
C ASP A 507 4.50 -7.51 6.97
N TYR A 508 5.85 -7.58 6.78
CA TYR A 508 6.70 -6.42 6.50
C TYR A 508 7.70 -6.58 5.34
N GLY A 509 7.73 -7.73 4.65
CA GLY A 509 8.70 -7.98 3.57
C GLY A 509 10.14 -8.12 4.08
N GLY A 510 11.03 -7.24 3.65
CA GLY A 510 12.39 -7.12 4.16
C GLY A 510 12.47 -6.60 5.59
N GLY A 511 11.45 -5.90 6.08
CA GLY A 511 11.43 -5.22 7.37
C GLY A 511 10.86 -3.80 7.27
N HIS A 512 11.17 -2.95 8.24
CA HIS A 512 10.89 -1.50 8.17
C HIS A 512 12.03 -0.79 7.45
N ILE A 513 11.70 0.10 6.52
CA ILE A 513 12.68 0.77 5.65
C ILE A 513 13.69 1.60 6.45
N ASP A 514 14.99 1.44 6.11
CA ASP A 514 16.09 2.27 6.60
C ASP A 514 16.72 3.01 5.42
N PRO A 515 16.36 4.27 5.19
CA PRO A 515 16.80 5.03 4.02
C PRO A 515 18.33 5.23 3.97
N ASN A 516 18.94 5.43 5.13
CA ASN A 516 20.37 5.73 5.20
C ASN A 516 21.23 4.51 4.89
N LYS A 517 20.80 3.32 5.32
CA LYS A 517 21.46 2.07 4.93
C LYS A 517 21.20 1.71 3.47
N ALA A 518 20.00 1.99 2.94
CA ALA A 518 19.69 1.76 1.53
C ALA A 518 20.54 2.61 0.57
N ALA A 519 21.12 3.72 1.04
CA ALA A 519 22.05 4.56 0.26
C ALA A 519 23.38 3.86 -0.07
N ASP A 520 23.80 2.90 0.75
CA ASP A 520 25.07 2.15 0.61
C ASP A 520 24.85 0.69 1.08
N PRO A 521 24.16 -0.12 0.28
CA PRO A 521 23.76 -1.48 0.66
C PRO A 521 24.90 -2.51 0.58
N GLY A 522 26.02 -2.18 -0.07
CA GLY A 522 27.13 -3.08 -0.35
C GLY A 522 26.88 -4.04 -1.51
N LEU A 523 25.84 -4.89 -1.44
CA LEU A 523 25.43 -5.77 -2.55
C LEU A 523 23.97 -5.50 -2.94
N VAL A 524 23.70 -5.67 -4.24
CA VAL A 524 22.33 -5.62 -4.78
C VAL A 524 22.01 -6.87 -5.59
N TYR A 525 20.76 -7.32 -5.50
CA TYR A 525 20.16 -8.33 -6.38
C TYR A 525 19.52 -7.57 -7.54
N ASP A 526 20.10 -7.71 -8.72
CA ASP A 526 19.58 -7.09 -9.93
C ASP A 526 18.85 -8.11 -10.80
N ILE A 527 17.90 -7.64 -11.62
CA ILE A 527 17.07 -8.50 -12.47
C ILE A 527 17.02 -7.86 -13.85
N ASP A 528 17.32 -8.65 -14.88
CA ASP A 528 17.11 -8.25 -16.26
C ASP A 528 15.60 -8.07 -16.52
N PRO A 529 15.16 -6.95 -17.10
CA PRO A 529 13.74 -6.75 -17.47
C PRO A 529 13.14 -7.90 -18.31
N ASN A 530 13.95 -8.61 -19.08
CA ASN A 530 13.52 -9.78 -19.84
C ASN A 530 13.08 -10.94 -18.94
N ASP A 531 13.64 -11.09 -17.73
CA ASP A 531 13.19 -12.10 -16.76
C ASP A 531 11.81 -11.78 -16.23
N TYR A 532 11.48 -10.50 -16.04
CA TYR A 532 10.13 -10.05 -15.71
C TYR A 532 9.15 -10.25 -16.87
N THR A 533 9.59 -10.02 -18.10
CA THR A 533 8.78 -10.28 -19.31
C THR A 533 8.48 -11.77 -19.44
N LYS A 534 9.50 -12.63 -19.20
CA LYS A 534 9.30 -14.08 -19.17
C LYS A 534 8.35 -14.50 -18.04
N PHE A 535 8.52 -13.94 -16.84
CA PHE A 535 7.58 -14.15 -15.73
C PHE A 535 6.15 -13.78 -16.15
N PHE A 536 5.97 -12.59 -16.73
CA PHE A 536 4.66 -12.13 -17.20
C PHE A 536 4.06 -13.12 -18.22
N ASN A 537 4.79 -13.45 -19.27
CA ASN A 537 4.32 -14.33 -20.33
C ASN A 537 3.92 -15.71 -19.80
N CYS A 538 4.68 -16.26 -18.85
CA CYS A 538 4.44 -17.59 -18.29
C CYS A 538 3.40 -17.65 -17.17
N THR A 539 2.98 -16.52 -16.59
CA THR A 539 2.03 -16.51 -15.45
C THR A 539 0.75 -15.74 -15.73
N LEU A 540 0.78 -14.76 -16.61
CA LEU A 540 -0.29 -13.80 -16.86
C LEU A 540 -0.67 -13.70 -18.34
N GLY A 541 0.23 -14.09 -19.24
CA GLY A 541 0.04 -14.06 -20.69
C GLY A 541 -0.26 -15.46 -21.28
N PRO A 542 -0.67 -15.52 -22.54
CA PRO A 542 -0.80 -16.79 -23.26
C PRO A 542 0.59 -17.32 -23.62
N SER A 543 1.02 -18.43 -23.06
CA SER A 543 2.30 -19.03 -23.41
C SER A 543 2.20 -20.57 -23.37
N ASP A 544 2.74 -21.19 -24.42
CA ASP A 544 2.60 -22.62 -24.69
C ASP A 544 3.67 -23.52 -24.02
N ASP A 545 4.73 -22.95 -23.40
CA ASP A 545 5.86 -23.72 -22.85
C ASP A 545 6.37 -23.17 -21.50
N CYS A 546 5.51 -23.14 -20.50
CA CYS A 546 5.84 -22.53 -19.21
C CYS A 546 5.65 -23.45 -17.97
N ASP A 547 5.25 -24.69 -18.12
CA ASP A 547 4.95 -25.59 -16.99
C ASP A 547 6.14 -25.71 -16.02
N SER A 548 7.35 -25.86 -16.55
CA SER A 548 8.57 -25.94 -15.73
C SER A 548 8.95 -24.62 -15.06
N TYR A 549 8.55 -23.49 -15.63
CA TYR A 549 8.86 -22.16 -15.10
C TYR A 549 7.91 -21.77 -13.96
N VAL A 550 6.60 -22.00 -14.13
CA VAL A 550 5.58 -21.65 -13.11
C VAL A 550 5.85 -22.39 -11.80
N GLY A 551 6.31 -23.63 -11.86
CA GLY A 551 6.69 -24.42 -10.68
C GLY A 551 7.94 -23.92 -9.95
N GLN A 552 8.68 -22.94 -10.49
CA GLN A 552 9.96 -22.48 -9.96
C GLN A 552 10.07 -20.94 -9.88
N LEU A 553 8.96 -20.24 -9.62
CA LEU A 553 8.94 -18.76 -9.48
C LEU A 553 9.92 -18.25 -8.43
N TYR A 554 10.24 -19.07 -7.43
CA TYR A 554 11.25 -18.76 -6.41
C TYR A 554 12.68 -18.66 -6.98
N GLN A 555 12.94 -19.04 -8.24
CA GLN A 555 14.25 -18.86 -8.89
C GLN A 555 14.48 -17.43 -9.41
N LEU A 556 13.43 -16.62 -9.54
CA LEU A 556 13.60 -15.21 -9.92
C LEU A 556 14.55 -14.51 -8.92
N ASN A 557 15.49 -13.71 -9.43
CA ASN A 557 16.57 -13.11 -8.63
C ASN A 557 16.12 -11.95 -7.71
N VAL A 558 14.97 -12.10 -7.07
CA VAL A 558 14.45 -11.14 -6.08
C VAL A 558 15.24 -11.23 -4.75
N PRO A 559 15.32 -10.14 -3.95
CA PRO A 559 16.03 -10.09 -2.67
C PRO A 559 15.23 -10.78 -1.53
N SER A 560 14.73 -11.98 -1.81
CA SER A 560 14.03 -12.88 -0.88
C SER A 560 14.03 -14.30 -1.44
N ILE A 561 13.78 -15.30 -0.61
CA ILE A 561 13.54 -16.66 -1.07
C ILE A 561 12.26 -17.18 -0.42
N THR A 562 11.23 -17.46 -1.23
CA THR A 562 9.97 -18.05 -0.77
C THR A 562 9.73 -19.35 -1.51
N VAL A 563 9.79 -20.48 -0.80
CA VAL A 563 9.54 -21.80 -1.39
C VAL A 563 8.29 -22.40 -0.73
N PRO A 564 7.18 -22.52 -1.49
CA PRO A 564 5.88 -22.91 -0.93
C PRO A 564 5.71 -24.43 -0.75
N ASP A 565 6.63 -25.26 -1.27
CA ASP A 565 6.38 -26.70 -1.47
C ASP A 565 7.64 -27.58 -1.35
N VAL A 566 8.45 -27.37 -0.31
CA VAL A 566 9.62 -28.20 -0.05
C VAL A 566 9.19 -29.59 0.44
N LYS A 567 9.43 -30.62 -0.38
CA LYS A 567 9.18 -32.04 -0.01
C LYS A 567 10.39 -32.67 0.68
N ASP A 568 11.54 -32.62 0.03
CA ASP A 568 12.79 -33.16 0.55
C ASP A 568 13.92 -32.12 0.42
N ILE A 569 14.32 -31.76 -0.80
CA ILE A 569 15.42 -30.84 -1.09
C ILE A 569 15.03 -29.91 -2.22
N VAL A 570 15.27 -28.61 -2.03
CA VAL A 570 15.14 -27.57 -3.06
C VAL A 570 16.39 -26.72 -3.08
N SER A 571 16.91 -26.45 -4.28
CA SER A 571 18.03 -25.53 -4.48
C SER A 571 17.60 -24.28 -5.24
N VAL A 572 18.00 -23.12 -4.75
CA VAL A 572 17.68 -21.80 -5.31
C VAL A 572 18.99 -21.08 -5.62
N TRP A 573 19.06 -20.48 -6.81
CA TRP A 573 20.21 -19.69 -7.23
C TRP A 573 19.92 -18.20 -7.06
N ARG A 574 20.95 -17.45 -6.65
CA ARG A 574 20.89 -15.99 -6.55
C ARG A 574 22.19 -15.40 -7.06
N THR A 575 22.05 -14.26 -7.73
CA THR A 575 23.18 -13.47 -8.24
C THR A 575 23.17 -12.10 -7.58
N VAL A 576 24.32 -11.66 -7.11
CA VAL A 576 24.51 -10.33 -6.49
C VAL A 576 25.58 -9.55 -7.20
N THR A 577 25.38 -8.24 -7.26
CA THR A 577 26.35 -7.27 -7.78
C THR A 577 26.91 -6.44 -6.64
N ASN A 578 28.24 -6.34 -6.56
CA ASN A 578 28.90 -5.45 -5.60
C ASN A 578 28.79 -4.00 -6.07
N VAL A 579 28.12 -3.16 -5.28
CA VAL A 579 28.00 -1.70 -5.46
C VAL A 579 28.72 -0.91 -4.36
N GLY A 580 29.33 -1.62 -3.42
CA GLY A 580 30.18 -1.08 -2.35
C GLY A 580 31.65 -1.00 -2.75
N PRO A 581 32.56 -1.08 -1.80
CA PRO A 581 34.03 -1.04 -2.06
C PRO A 581 34.50 -2.12 -3.05
N ILE A 582 35.35 -1.74 -3.98
CA ILE A 582 35.81 -2.61 -5.09
C ILE A 582 36.39 -3.93 -4.55
N ASN A 583 37.31 -3.87 -3.59
CA ASN A 583 37.89 -5.04 -2.96
C ASN A 583 37.15 -5.34 -1.66
N SER A 584 36.17 -6.20 -1.72
CA SER A 584 35.35 -6.57 -0.58
C SER A 584 35.09 -8.08 -0.53
N THR A 585 34.90 -8.58 0.68
CA THR A 585 34.60 -10.00 0.92
C THR A 585 33.48 -10.10 1.89
N TYR A 586 32.41 -10.81 1.48
CA TYR A 586 31.22 -11.04 2.25
C TYR A 586 31.11 -12.48 2.69
N LYS A 587 30.80 -12.70 3.97
CA LYS A 587 30.54 -14.02 4.55
C LYS A 587 29.05 -14.19 4.80
N SER A 588 28.52 -15.38 4.51
CA SER A 588 27.13 -15.73 4.76
C SER A 588 26.88 -16.07 6.23
N PHE A 589 25.75 -15.59 6.75
CA PHE A 589 25.16 -15.99 8.03
C PHE A 589 23.72 -16.41 7.79
N VAL A 590 23.34 -17.59 8.26
CA VAL A 590 22.01 -18.13 8.07
C VAL A 590 21.31 -18.29 9.42
N GLN A 591 20.12 -17.73 9.53
CA GLN A 591 19.10 -18.13 10.52
C GLN A 591 18.14 -19.06 9.80
N PRO A 592 18.23 -20.39 10.01
CA PRO A 592 17.40 -21.32 9.25
C PRO A 592 15.93 -21.25 9.70
N PRO A 593 14.95 -21.39 8.77
CA PRO A 593 13.56 -21.59 9.11
C PRO A 593 13.38 -22.86 9.95
N ALA A 594 12.41 -22.87 10.86
CA ALA A 594 12.18 -24.02 11.73
C ALA A 594 11.86 -25.28 10.89
N GLY A 595 12.56 -26.38 11.19
CA GLY A 595 12.40 -27.66 10.51
C GLY A 595 13.16 -27.80 9.17
N VAL A 596 13.95 -26.80 8.81
CA VAL A 596 14.72 -26.77 7.54
C VAL A 596 16.20 -26.57 7.83
N SER A 597 17.07 -27.38 7.21
CA SER A 597 18.52 -27.09 7.12
C SER A 597 18.78 -26.26 5.88
N VAL A 598 19.64 -25.27 5.98
CA VAL A 598 19.98 -24.35 4.89
C VAL A 598 21.49 -24.36 4.66
N PHE A 599 21.90 -24.59 3.41
CA PHE A 599 23.30 -24.59 2.99
C PHE A 599 23.52 -23.53 1.91
N VAL A 600 24.59 -22.76 2.04
CA VAL A 600 24.94 -21.69 1.09
C VAL A 600 26.31 -22.02 0.46
N GLU A 601 26.37 -22.03 -0.86
CA GLU A 601 27.57 -22.39 -1.63
C GLU A 601 27.81 -21.42 -2.79
N PRO A 602 28.97 -20.72 -2.80
CA PRO A 602 29.95 -20.61 -1.72
C PRO A 602 29.41 -19.77 -0.54
N ASP A 603 29.95 -19.99 0.66
CA ASP A 603 29.62 -19.24 1.87
C ASP A 603 30.48 -17.95 2.03
N LEU A 604 31.41 -17.71 1.09
CA LEU A 604 32.28 -16.56 1.01
C LEU A 604 32.28 -16.00 -0.42
N LEU A 605 31.94 -14.72 -0.57
CA LEU A 605 31.94 -14.00 -1.85
C LEU A 605 33.04 -12.93 -1.83
N SER A 606 34.04 -13.05 -2.70
CA SER A 606 35.12 -12.06 -2.85
C SER A 606 34.98 -11.33 -4.16
N PHE A 607 35.03 -10.01 -4.13
CA PHE A 607 34.85 -9.10 -5.25
C PHE A 607 36.13 -8.31 -5.51
N ASP A 608 36.38 -7.99 -6.75
CA ASP A 608 37.48 -7.16 -7.23
C ASP A 608 37.01 -6.31 -8.44
N ASN A 609 37.93 -5.51 -9.00
CA ASN A 609 37.59 -4.61 -10.12
C ASN A 609 37.07 -5.34 -11.36
N ASN A 610 37.44 -6.60 -11.57
CA ASN A 610 37.06 -7.39 -12.75
C ASN A 610 35.88 -8.33 -12.47
N ASN A 611 35.57 -8.59 -11.21
CA ASN A 611 34.58 -9.58 -10.76
C ASN A 611 33.58 -8.95 -9.79
N LYS A 612 32.73 -8.09 -10.29
CA LYS A 612 31.68 -7.39 -9.51
C LYS A 612 30.41 -8.21 -9.30
N VAL A 613 30.22 -9.28 -10.06
CA VAL A 613 29.02 -10.12 -10.01
C VAL A 613 29.37 -11.52 -9.53
N LYS A 614 28.61 -12.04 -8.58
CA LYS A 614 28.79 -13.40 -8.04
C LYS A 614 27.45 -14.09 -7.92
N THR A 615 27.46 -15.39 -8.25
CA THR A 615 26.30 -16.28 -8.08
C THR A 615 26.57 -17.26 -6.96
N PHE A 616 25.54 -17.54 -6.17
CA PHE A 616 25.59 -18.55 -5.11
C PHE A 616 24.32 -19.39 -5.13
N LYS A 617 24.41 -20.57 -4.55
CA LYS A 617 23.32 -21.53 -4.41
C LYS A 617 22.90 -21.61 -2.95
N VAL A 618 21.61 -21.61 -2.68
CA VAL A 618 21.00 -21.88 -1.38
C VAL A 618 20.22 -23.18 -1.47
N THR A 619 20.60 -24.17 -0.67
CA THR A 619 19.93 -25.49 -0.64
C THR A 619 19.16 -25.61 0.66
N PHE A 620 17.86 -25.88 0.54
CA PHE A 620 16.93 -26.15 1.63
C PHE A 620 16.68 -27.65 1.72
N VAL A 621 16.87 -28.22 2.91
CA VAL A 621 16.62 -29.64 3.19
C VAL A 621 15.57 -29.73 4.29
N ALA A 622 14.44 -30.38 4.01
CA ALA A 622 13.42 -30.63 5.01
C ALA A 622 13.92 -31.66 6.04
N ASN A 623 14.02 -31.25 7.30
CA ASN A 623 14.48 -32.12 8.40
C ASN A 623 13.37 -33.05 8.92
N ARG A 624 12.13 -32.75 8.61
CA ARG A 624 10.94 -33.50 9.04
C ARG A 624 9.94 -33.60 7.90
N LYS A 625 9.26 -34.72 7.80
CA LYS A 625 8.12 -34.89 6.88
C LYS A 625 6.85 -34.53 7.65
N VAL A 626 6.46 -33.27 7.55
CA VAL A 626 5.23 -32.74 8.17
C VAL A 626 4.52 -31.87 7.14
N GLN A 627 3.20 -31.90 7.13
CA GLN A 627 2.42 -30.88 6.49
C GLN A 627 2.39 -29.67 7.44
N GLY A 628 2.95 -28.56 7.02
CA GLY A 628 3.11 -27.38 7.87
C GLY A 628 2.77 -26.08 7.16
N ASP A 629 2.66 -25.02 7.96
CA ASP A 629 2.59 -23.65 7.48
C ASP A 629 4.00 -23.14 7.15
N TYR A 630 4.10 -21.90 6.66
CA TYR A 630 5.40 -21.28 6.41
C TYR A 630 6.19 -21.08 7.70
N THR A 631 7.48 -21.38 7.63
CA THR A 631 8.45 -21.05 8.66
C THR A 631 9.47 -20.04 8.09
N PHE A 632 9.98 -19.17 8.96
CA PHE A 632 10.76 -18.02 8.55
C PHE A 632 12.18 -18.09 9.05
N GLY A 633 13.09 -17.52 8.26
CA GLY A 633 14.48 -17.36 8.56
C GLY A 633 15.09 -16.22 7.78
N SER A 634 16.41 -16.12 7.75
CA SER A 634 17.13 -15.13 6.96
C SER A 634 18.49 -15.63 6.50
N LEU A 635 18.94 -15.11 5.37
CA LEU A 635 20.33 -15.18 4.92
C LEU A 635 20.91 -13.77 4.88
N THR A 636 22.03 -13.56 5.54
CA THR A 636 22.71 -12.26 5.61
C THR A 636 24.13 -12.40 5.09
N TRP A 637 24.51 -11.57 4.14
CA TRP A 637 25.88 -11.37 3.73
C TRP A 637 26.45 -10.17 4.48
N SER A 638 27.58 -10.37 5.19
CA SER A 638 28.24 -9.29 5.93
C SER A 638 29.70 -9.19 5.55
N ASP A 639 30.15 -7.96 5.36
CA ASP A 639 31.56 -7.63 5.18
C ASP A 639 32.23 -7.11 6.48
N SER A 640 33.52 -6.78 6.42
CA SER A 640 34.24 -6.17 7.53
C SER A 640 34.01 -4.66 7.69
N SER A 641 33.27 -4.04 6.76
CA SER A 641 33.04 -2.58 6.65
C SER A 641 31.68 -2.11 7.15
N ASN A 642 30.90 -2.96 7.82
CA ASN A 642 29.55 -2.74 8.32
C ASN A 642 28.41 -2.87 7.27
N HIS A 643 28.64 -3.38 6.08
CA HIS A 643 27.56 -3.75 5.20
C HIS A 643 26.90 -5.05 5.67
N SER A 644 25.58 -5.04 5.68
CA SER A 644 24.75 -6.19 6.05
C SER A 644 23.60 -6.30 5.05
N VAL A 645 23.65 -7.31 4.21
CA VAL A 645 22.72 -7.54 3.08
C VAL A 645 21.84 -8.72 3.45
N ARG A 646 20.70 -8.46 4.09
CA ARG A 646 19.80 -9.48 4.62
C ARG A 646 18.64 -9.74 3.66
N ILE A 647 18.43 -11.02 3.33
CA ILE A 647 17.23 -11.47 2.63
C ILE A 647 16.38 -12.38 3.51
N PRO A 648 15.05 -12.20 3.54
CA PRO A 648 14.16 -13.09 4.25
C PRO A 648 13.98 -14.42 3.52
N LEU A 649 13.83 -15.48 4.32
CA LEU A 649 13.52 -16.84 3.88
C LEU A 649 12.12 -17.20 4.40
N ALA A 650 11.22 -17.64 3.52
CA ALA A 650 9.89 -18.14 3.87
C ALA A 650 9.70 -19.52 3.24
N ILE A 651 9.72 -20.57 4.04
CA ILE A 651 9.75 -21.96 3.56
C ILE A 651 8.58 -22.72 4.13
N ARG A 652 7.84 -23.42 3.27
CA ARG A 652 6.78 -24.34 3.67
C ARG A 652 7.17 -25.76 3.30
N ILE A 653 7.11 -26.68 4.28
CA ILE A 653 7.32 -28.09 4.05
C ILE A 653 5.95 -28.74 3.75
N VAL A 654 5.90 -29.56 2.72
CA VAL A 654 4.70 -30.30 2.32
C VAL A 654 5.00 -31.79 2.16
N ILE A 655 4.05 -32.65 2.52
CA ILE A 655 4.17 -34.10 2.36
C ILE A 655 3.77 -34.52 0.95
N GLN A 656 2.66 -33.97 0.47
CA GLN A 656 2.08 -34.27 -0.85
C GLN A 656 1.53 -33.01 -1.48
N ASP A 657 1.56 -32.96 -2.82
CA ASP A 657 0.79 -31.98 -3.55
C ASP A 657 -0.71 -32.21 -3.31
N TYR A 658 -1.48 -31.14 -3.31
CA TYR A 658 -2.95 -31.19 -3.15
C TYR A 658 -3.46 -31.64 -1.77
N TYR A 659 -2.60 -31.67 -0.76
CA TYR A 659 -3.07 -31.89 0.61
C TYR A 659 -3.59 -30.57 1.18
N ALA A 660 -4.84 -30.54 1.60
CA ALA A 660 -5.39 -29.33 2.25
C ALA A 660 -4.72 -29.12 3.61
N ASP A 661 -4.35 -27.89 3.94
CA ASP A 661 -3.94 -27.55 5.30
C ASP A 661 -5.14 -27.74 6.25
N THR A 662 -4.94 -28.51 7.28
CA THR A 662 -5.96 -28.84 8.29
C THR A 662 -5.87 -27.95 9.53
N ALA A 663 -5.11 -26.83 9.44
CA ALA A 663 -4.91 -25.90 10.55
C ALA A 663 -5.97 -24.80 10.62
#